data_23c23dd983f965dc097a1ab0bc4d9ac7
#
_entry.id   23c23dd983f965dc097a1ab0bc4d9ac7
#
_cell.length_a   1.000
_cell.length_b   1.000
_cell.length_c   1.000
_cell.angle_alpha   90.00
_cell.angle_beta   90.00
_cell.angle_gamma   90.00
#
_symmetry.space_group_name_H-M   'P 1'
#
loop_
_entity.id
_entity.type
_entity.pdbx_description
1 polymer ?
#
loop_
_entity_poly.entity_id
_entity_poly.type
_entity_poly.pdbx_seq_one_letter_code
_entity_poly.pdbx_strand_id
1 'polypeptide(L)'
;KLEKFYTELIEKRLNEVYSLFPESSKNSLVYFGAYAGKNLKANNSDRHRYQNSIKALSQLYSFPNPKIDQLKQWKGISNLFLTGTGAIRKQVNKNLGFPVGNKKIKNDFKIYLKSLTDLKPFLKALNKIKLLPEDPCFSNYEWKILRSTIRLLPELDFQLKSLLQENKLSDFSEISLAALKSFGNELEPTDLGKYLDDKIQHILVDEYQDTSFKQEALLKKLTAEWEPDSGRTLFIVGDPKQSIYRFRDAEVGLFLKTQKEGINNLNLEQLTLESNFRSQQSLVDWVNRCFQKILPKKDNPDSGAIAFSKSTAIHPKESYPGVVLHPLDPESSSSHASRSEAKKISGIIKKIRSESAEATIAILVRSRTHLKEIIPELELLKLSYKAESIYTLADRPAIRDLLSLLRALIFPLDRVAWLSLLRAPWTGVSLKDIHSLCANQPEVPLWDILNKDENIKRLSKNGKIQIKRLISILAPTLNALPSNNFRELLENCWIRLGGPACHKGTSETDIYTFFNEVEKCIQKGEPSRFEHFNQVIENLHASPLTTSKNAIQIMTMHKAKGLQFDYVIIPGLGKKSQNDSKRLVFWMPYGQELLLAPLEAKGETKSYLYNFLAEIDNEKDEQEMLRLLYVASTRAKKQLHLLGKTKATKIPESNSLLESLWPFLKDDWCKETKLEEKLSKQEEVEPSTEMYPIERIPSGYQPPEP
;
A
#
# COMPACT_ATOMS: atom_id res chain seq x y z
N LYS A 1 -12.82 -28.53 12.97
CA LYS A 1 -13.53 -27.24 13.00
C LYS A 1 -13.09 -26.37 11.84
N LEU A 2 -11.76 -26.10 11.63
CA LEU A 2 -11.24 -25.30 10.52
C LEU A 2 -11.73 -25.80 9.15
N GLU A 3 -11.62 -27.08 8.87
CA GLU A 3 -12.04 -27.68 7.59
C GLU A 3 -13.52 -27.47 7.30
N LYS A 4 -14.36 -27.47 8.34
CA LYS A 4 -15.79 -27.16 8.21
C LYS A 4 -16.01 -25.73 7.75
N PHE A 5 -15.28 -24.76 8.30
CA PHE A 5 -15.37 -23.35 7.87
C PHE A 5 -14.91 -23.16 6.42
N TYR A 6 -13.86 -23.86 5.99
CA TYR A 6 -13.47 -23.85 4.59
C TYR A 6 -14.57 -24.40 3.67
N THR A 7 -15.24 -25.48 4.09
CA THR A 7 -16.38 -26.02 3.35
C THR A 7 -17.50 -24.99 3.21
N GLU A 8 -17.87 -24.33 4.31
CA GLU A 8 -18.89 -23.28 4.32
C GLU A 8 -18.52 -22.09 3.39
N LEU A 9 -17.27 -21.67 3.39
CA LEU A 9 -16.78 -20.62 2.49
C LEU A 9 -16.82 -21.02 1.02
N ILE A 10 -16.44 -22.26 0.71
CA ILE A 10 -16.50 -22.79 -0.66
C ILE A 10 -17.96 -22.83 -1.13
N GLU A 11 -18.86 -23.39 -0.31
CA GLU A 11 -20.30 -23.45 -0.63
C GLU A 11 -20.91 -22.05 -0.79
N LYS A 12 -20.49 -21.07 0.01
CA LYS A 12 -20.90 -19.69 -0.14
C LYS A 12 -20.50 -19.11 -1.51
N ARG A 13 -19.27 -19.40 -1.99
CA ARG A 13 -18.81 -18.99 -3.33
C ARG A 13 -19.58 -19.71 -4.45
N LEU A 14 -19.91 -20.98 -4.27
CA LEU A 14 -20.74 -21.72 -5.21
C LEU A 14 -22.16 -21.15 -5.28
N ASN A 15 -22.75 -20.80 -4.14
CA ASN A 15 -24.06 -20.16 -4.06
C ASN A 15 -24.09 -18.80 -4.79
N GLU A 16 -23.01 -17.99 -4.68
CA GLU A 16 -22.88 -16.73 -5.41
C GLU A 16 -22.98 -16.98 -6.92
N VAL A 17 -22.22 -17.93 -7.46
CA VAL A 17 -22.26 -18.26 -8.88
C VAL A 17 -23.59 -18.84 -9.30
N TYR A 18 -24.16 -19.71 -8.47
CA TYR A 18 -25.48 -20.32 -8.71
C TYR A 18 -26.58 -19.27 -8.86
N SER A 19 -26.61 -18.27 -7.98
CA SER A 19 -27.61 -17.18 -7.99
C SER A 19 -27.47 -16.21 -9.16
N LEU A 20 -26.25 -16.04 -9.69
CA LEU A 20 -25.96 -15.18 -10.83
C LEU A 20 -26.25 -15.83 -12.18
N PHE A 21 -26.51 -17.14 -12.22
CA PHE A 21 -26.73 -17.86 -13.47
C PHE A 21 -28.19 -17.82 -13.89
N PRO A 22 -28.48 -17.42 -15.16
CA PRO A 22 -29.86 -17.31 -15.64
C PRO A 22 -30.57 -18.66 -15.68
N GLU A 23 -31.78 -18.75 -15.12
CA GLU A 23 -32.61 -19.96 -15.13
C GLU A 23 -32.81 -20.53 -16.54
N SER A 24 -33.11 -19.65 -17.51
CA SER A 24 -33.32 -20.03 -18.91
C SER A 24 -32.10 -20.70 -19.58
N SER A 25 -30.91 -20.52 -19.01
CA SER A 25 -29.65 -21.05 -19.57
C SER A 25 -29.19 -22.35 -18.93
N LYS A 26 -29.80 -22.79 -17.82
CA LYS A 26 -29.39 -23.98 -17.06
C LYS A 26 -29.47 -25.28 -17.88
N ASN A 27 -30.56 -25.48 -18.59
CA ASN A 27 -30.78 -26.69 -19.42
C ASN A 27 -29.78 -26.79 -20.56
N SER A 28 -29.47 -25.66 -21.21
CA SER A 28 -28.44 -25.60 -22.28
C SER A 28 -27.06 -25.92 -21.74
N LEU A 29 -26.72 -25.44 -20.54
CA LEU A 29 -25.45 -25.79 -19.89
C LEU A 29 -25.34 -27.29 -19.61
N VAL A 30 -26.39 -27.90 -19.06
CA VAL A 30 -26.42 -29.33 -18.76
C VAL A 30 -26.19 -30.13 -20.06
N TYR A 31 -26.89 -29.79 -21.13
CA TYR A 31 -26.74 -30.44 -22.43
C TYR A 31 -25.31 -30.35 -22.98
N PHE A 32 -24.78 -29.14 -23.09
CA PHE A 32 -23.44 -28.93 -23.66
C PHE A 32 -22.32 -29.48 -22.76
N GLY A 33 -22.49 -29.35 -21.42
CA GLY A 33 -21.56 -29.87 -20.43
C GLY A 33 -21.48 -31.40 -20.51
N ALA A 34 -22.64 -32.07 -20.47
CA ALA A 34 -22.70 -33.55 -20.58
C ALA A 34 -22.14 -34.04 -21.91
N TYR A 35 -22.46 -33.36 -23.02
CA TYR A 35 -21.93 -33.69 -24.34
C TYR A 35 -20.39 -33.58 -24.37
N ALA A 36 -19.83 -32.47 -23.93
CA ALA A 36 -18.39 -32.25 -23.89
C ALA A 36 -17.67 -33.28 -22.97
N GLY A 37 -18.23 -33.52 -21.79
CA GLY A 37 -17.69 -34.47 -20.82
C GLY A 37 -17.67 -35.92 -21.33
N LYS A 38 -18.75 -36.38 -21.95
CA LYS A 38 -18.85 -37.72 -22.56
C LYS A 38 -17.82 -37.92 -23.66
N ASN A 39 -17.67 -36.96 -24.58
CA ASN A 39 -16.68 -37.04 -25.67
C ASN A 39 -15.24 -37.06 -25.17
N LEU A 40 -14.90 -36.25 -24.15
CA LEU A 40 -13.56 -36.28 -23.56
C LEU A 40 -13.27 -37.56 -22.79
N LYS A 41 -14.29 -38.14 -22.13
CA LYS A 41 -14.15 -39.44 -21.44
C LYS A 41 -13.93 -40.57 -22.43
N ALA A 42 -14.67 -40.60 -23.52
CA ALA A 42 -14.55 -41.60 -24.59
C ALA A 42 -13.18 -41.59 -25.29
N ASN A 43 -12.59 -40.40 -25.46
CA ASN A 43 -11.31 -40.24 -26.19
C ASN A 43 -10.07 -40.47 -25.32
N ASN A 44 -10.20 -40.77 -24.04
CA ASN A 44 -9.13 -41.01 -23.04
C ASN A 44 -7.93 -40.06 -23.12
N SER A 45 -8.18 -38.79 -23.54
CA SER A 45 -7.16 -37.78 -23.80
C SER A 45 -6.94 -36.93 -22.54
N ASP A 46 -5.74 -37.03 -21.95
CA ASP A 46 -5.31 -36.23 -20.79
C ASP A 46 -4.24 -35.18 -21.17
N ARG A 47 -4.24 -34.71 -22.40
CA ARG A 47 -3.23 -33.78 -22.95
C ARG A 47 -3.21 -32.42 -22.23
N HIS A 48 -4.34 -32.02 -21.63
CA HIS A 48 -4.45 -30.71 -20.96
C HIS A 48 -5.12 -30.85 -19.59
N ARG A 49 -4.52 -30.25 -18.57
CA ARG A 49 -5.00 -30.31 -17.17
C ARG A 49 -6.49 -29.93 -16.99
N TYR A 50 -7.02 -29.01 -17.81
CA TYR A 50 -8.42 -28.61 -17.75
C TYR A 50 -9.39 -29.68 -18.29
N GLN A 51 -8.91 -30.68 -19.06
CA GLN A 51 -9.78 -31.74 -19.62
C GLN A 51 -10.34 -32.65 -18.52
N ASN A 52 -9.55 -32.91 -17.47
CA ASN A 52 -10.01 -33.75 -16.35
C ASN A 52 -11.21 -33.15 -15.62
N SER A 53 -11.26 -31.85 -15.44
CA SER A 53 -12.42 -31.19 -14.83
C SER A 53 -13.65 -31.18 -15.76
N ILE A 54 -13.46 -31.05 -17.09
CA ILE A 54 -14.57 -31.14 -18.07
C ILE A 54 -15.11 -32.58 -18.14
N LYS A 55 -14.26 -33.60 -18.00
CA LYS A 55 -14.70 -35.01 -17.93
C LYS A 55 -15.67 -35.26 -16.78
N ALA A 56 -15.56 -34.52 -15.66
CA ALA A 56 -16.51 -34.61 -14.55
C ALA A 56 -17.96 -34.25 -14.94
N LEU A 57 -18.14 -33.51 -16.06
CA LEU A 57 -19.46 -33.17 -16.61
C LEU A 57 -20.14 -34.33 -17.37
N SER A 58 -19.43 -35.45 -17.61
CA SER A 58 -19.99 -36.59 -18.35
C SER A 58 -21.27 -37.18 -17.72
N GLN A 59 -21.46 -36.98 -16.42
CA GLN A 59 -22.63 -37.43 -15.64
C GLN A 59 -23.52 -36.25 -15.18
N LEU A 60 -23.47 -35.13 -15.89
CA LEU A 60 -24.30 -33.97 -15.58
C LEU A 60 -25.73 -34.21 -16.12
N TYR A 61 -26.66 -34.56 -15.24
CA TYR A 61 -28.07 -34.77 -15.56
C TYR A 61 -28.95 -33.59 -15.20
N SER A 62 -28.52 -32.76 -14.25
CA SER A 62 -29.20 -31.55 -13.81
C SER A 62 -28.16 -30.43 -13.57
N PHE A 63 -28.62 -29.20 -13.44
CA PHE A 63 -27.74 -28.08 -13.06
C PHE A 63 -27.14 -28.37 -11.66
N PRO A 64 -25.82 -28.25 -11.48
CA PRO A 64 -25.19 -28.69 -10.24
C PRO A 64 -25.61 -27.80 -9.06
N ASN A 65 -25.89 -28.43 -7.92
CA ASN A 65 -26.14 -27.72 -6.67
C ASN A 65 -24.88 -27.01 -6.17
N PRO A 66 -25.02 -25.91 -5.44
CA PRO A 66 -23.89 -25.18 -4.88
C PRO A 66 -23.33 -25.82 -3.61
N LYS A 67 -22.99 -27.11 -3.70
CA LYS A 67 -22.43 -27.95 -2.65
C LYS A 67 -21.03 -28.44 -3.01
N ILE A 68 -20.22 -28.72 -2.00
CA ILE A 68 -18.82 -29.10 -2.17
C ILE A 68 -18.66 -30.43 -2.94
N ASP A 69 -19.55 -31.37 -2.78
CA ASP A 69 -19.56 -32.64 -3.51
C ASP A 69 -19.69 -32.47 -5.03
N GLN A 70 -20.25 -31.35 -5.47
CA GLN A 70 -20.39 -30.96 -6.88
C GLN A 70 -19.34 -29.94 -7.37
N LEU A 71 -18.35 -29.63 -6.55
CA LEU A 71 -17.28 -28.67 -6.90
C LEU A 71 -16.52 -29.06 -8.18
N LYS A 72 -16.27 -30.37 -8.40
CA LYS A 72 -15.62 -30.86 -9.64
C LYS A 72 -16.42 -30.51 -10.88
N GLN A 73 -17.74 -30.59 -10.82
CA GLN A 73 -18.63 -30.21 -11.91
C GLN A 73 -18.59 -28.69 -12.15
N TRP A 74 -18.60 -27.87 -11.08
CA TRP A 74 -18.47 -26.43 -11.19
C TRP A 74 -17.13 -25.98 -11.81
N LYS A 75 -16.02 -26.65 -11.42
CA LYS A 75 -14.72 -26.45 -12.09
C LYS A 75 -14.75 -26.87 -13.56
N GLY A 76 -15.47 -27.95 -13.88
CA GLY A 76 -15.69 -28.38 -15.25
C GLY A 76 -16.40 -27.31 -16.07
N ILE A 77 -17.48 -26.72 -15.55
CA ILE A 77 -18.22 -25.61 -16.17
C ILE A 77 -17.32 -24.41 -16.38
N SER A 78 -16.54 -24.03 -15.37
CA SER A 78 -15.64 -22.90 -15.46
C SER A 78 -14.57 -23.11 -16.55
N ASN A 79 -13.98 -24.31 -16.63
CA ASN A 79 -12.98 -24.64 -17.66
C ASN A 79 -13.56 -24.83 -19.06
N LEU A 80 -14.84 -25.19 -19.16
CA LEU A 80 -15.57 -25.30 -20.42
C LEU A 80 -15.84 -23.92 -21.02
N PHE A 81 -16.21 -22.93 -20.19
CA PHE A 81 -16.60 -21.58 -20.63
C PHE A 81 -15.40 -20.63 -20.75
N LEU A 82 -14.43 -20.73 -19.85
CA LEU A 82 -13.38 -19.73 -19.68
C LEU A 82 -12.00 -20.29 -20.06
N THR A 83 -11.17 -19.41 -20.62
CA THR A 83 -9.73 -19.65 -20.84
C THR A 83 -8.97 -19.67 -19.51
N GLY A 84 -7.70 -20.03 -19.51
CA GLY A 84 -6.83 -19.91 -18.33
C GLY A 84 -6.74 -18.48 -17.76
N THR A 85 -6.92 -17.47 -18.62
CA THR A 85 -6.93 -16.04 -18.25
C THR A 85 -8.29 -15.51 -17.82
N GLY A 86 -9.30 -16.36 -17.71
CA GLY A 86 -10.66 -15.97 -17.30
C GLY A 86 -11.53 -15.35 -18.41
N ALA A 87 -10.99 -15.18 -19.62
CA ALA A 87 -11.78 -14.71 -20.75
C ALA A 87 -12.70 -15.81 -21.29
N ILE A 88 -13.91 -15.43 -21.77
CA ILE A 88 -14.82 -16.40 -22.40
C ILE A 88 -14.17 -17.00 -23.65
N ARG A 89 -14.32 -18.31 -23.86
CA ARG A 89 -13.71 -19.01 -24.98
C ARG A 89 -14.34 -18.62 -26.33
N LYS A 90 -13.50 -18.18 -27.24
CA LYS A 90 -13.90 -17.88 -28.62
C LYS A 90 -13.78 -19.10 -29.54
N GLN A 91 -12.85 -20.01 -29.23
CA GLN A 91 -12.61 -21.23 -30.00
C GLN A 91 -13.18 -22.45 -29.30
N VAL A 92 -13.97 -23.23 -30.02
CA VAL A 92 -14.53 -24.51 -29.58
C VAL A 92 -13.97 -25.61 -30.46
N ASN A 93 -13.28 -26.61 -29.88
CA ASN A 93 -12.56 -27.64 -30.59
C ASN A 93 -12.62 -28.99 -29.86
N LYS A 94 -11.97 -30.03 -30.45
CA LYS A 94 -11.92 -31.39 -29.90
C LYS A 94 -11.34 -31.44 -28.46
N ASN A 95 -10.44 -30.53 -28.12
CA ASN A 95 -9.84 -30.48 -26.78
C ASN A 95 -10.83 -30.03 -25.69
N LEU A 96 -11.95 -29.43 -26.09
CA LEU A 96 -13.08 -29.09 -25.22
C LEU A 96 -14.22 -30.12 -25.28
N GLY A 97 -14.02 -31.24 -25.96
CA GLY A 97 -15.06 -32.27 -26.12
C GLY A 97 -16.01 -32.05 -27.31
N PHE A 98 -15.65 -31.17 -28.27
CA PHE A 98 -16.45 -30.91 -29.46
C PHE A 98 -15.71 -31.43 -30.71
N PRO A 99 -15.91 -32.68 -31.15
CA PRO A 99 -15.25 -33.28 -32.29
C PRO A 99 -15.67 -32.61 -33.60
N VAL A 100 -14.84 -32.79 -34.64
CA VAL A 100 -15.00 -32.14 -35.97
C VAL A 100 -16.29 -32.53 -36.68
N GLY A 101 -16.78 -33.76 -36.47
CA GLY A 101 -17.95 -34.31 -37.16
C GLY A 101 -19.28 -33.60 -36.84
N ASN A 102 -19.45 -32.98 -35.69
CA ASN A 102 -20.71 -32.35 -35.22
C ASN A 102 -20.68 -30.84 -35.33
N LYS A 103 -20.71 -30.32 -36.57
CA LYS A 103 -20.67 -28.87 -36.83
C LYS A 103 -21.84 -28.10 -36.21
N LYS A 104 -23.05 -28.70 -36.17
CA LYS A 104 -24.26 -28.06 -35.60
C LYS A 104 -24.10 -27.78 -34.12
N ILE A 105 -23.83 -28.79 -33.30
CA ILE A 105 -23.67 -28.66 -31.82
C ILE A 105 -22.53 -27.67 -31.48
N LYS A 106 -21.45 -27.70 -32.27
CA LYS A 106 -20.33 -26.79 -32.09
C LYS A 106 -20.74 -25.31 -32.33
N ASN A 107 -21.55 -25.04 -33.34
CA ASN A 107 -22.07 -23.70 -33.62
C ASN A 107 -23.08 -23.27 -32.56
N ASP A 108 -23.98 -24.13 -32.17
CA ASP A 108 -24.97 -23.87 -31.13
C ASP A 108 -24.29 -23.53 -29.80
N PHE A 109 -23.22 -24.25 -29.43
CA PHE A 109 -22.43 -23.93 -28.25
C PHE A 109 -21.70 -22.57 -28.36
N LYS A 110 -21.20 -22.20 -29.53
CA LYS A 110 -20.62 -20.86 -29.76
C LYS A 110 -21.65 -19.73 -29.58
N ILE A 111 -22.88 -19.94 -30.08
CA ILE A 111 -23.99 -18.99 -29.91
C ILE A 111 -24.34 -18.88 -28.42
N TYR A 112 -24.40 -20.00 -27.74
CA TYR A 112 -24.64 -20.05 -26.29
C TYR A 112 -23.56 -19.32 -25.51
N LEU A 113 -22.26 -19.51 -25.80
CA LEU A 113 -21.18 -18.75 -25.17
C LEU A 113 -21.28 -17.22 -25.43
N LYS A 114 -21.71 -16.85 -26.64
CA LYS A 114 -21.94 -15.42 -26.95
C LYS A 114 -23.04 -14.81 -26.10
N SER A 115 -24.16 -15.52 -25.85
CA SER A 115 -25.25 -15.04 -25.02
C SER A 115 -24.83 -14.78 -23.56
N LEU A 116 -23.79 -15.46 -23.07
CA LEU A 116 -23.25 -15.29 -21.74
C LEU A 116 -22.21 -14.14 -21.64
N THR A 117 -21.77 -13.55 -22.74
CA THR A 117 -20.68 -12.57 -22.77
C THR A 117 -21.01 -11.31 -21.94
N ASP A 118 -22.28 -10.91 -21.89
CA ASP A 118 -22.73 -9.71 -21.18
C ASP A 118 -22.95 -9.95 -19.68
N LEU A 119 -22.90 -11.20 -19.22
CA LEU A 119 -23.02 -11.57 -17.82
C LEU A 119 -21.67 -11.44 -17.07
N LYS A 120 -21.08 -10.26 -17.11
CA LYS A 120 -19.75 -10.00 -16.52
C LYS A 120 -19.64 -10.41 -15.05
N PRO A 121 -20.61 -10.14 -14.15
CA PRO A 121 -20.54 -10.57 -12.75
C PRO A 121 -20.46 -12.09 -12.62
N PHE A 122 -21.30 -12.83 -13.36
CA PHE A 122 -21.29 -14.28 -13.40
C PHE A 122 -19.93 -14.84 -13.89
N LEU A 123 -19.38 -14.29 -14.99
CA LEU A 123 -18.10 -14.74 -15.54
C LEU A 123 -16.94 -14.47 -14.57
N LYS A 124 -16.95 -13.33 -13.86
CA LYS A 124 -15.95 -13.03 -12.82
C LYS A 124 -16.07 -14.04 -11.67
N ALA A 125 -17.25 -14.29 -11.16
CA ALA A 125 -17.49 -15.24 -10.09
C ALA A 125 -17.15 -16.68 -10.53
N LEU A 126 -17.54 -17.10 -11.74
CA LEU A 126 -17.22 -18.43 -12.29
C LEU A 126 -15.70 -18.65 -12.46
N ASN A 127 -14.95 -17.62 -12.82
CA ASN A 127 -13.48 -17.72 -12.94
C ASN A 127 -12.82 -18.03 -11.59
N LYS A 128 -13.33 -17.48 -10.50
CA LYS A 128 -12.82 -17.69 -9.14
C LYS A 128 -12.99 -19.15 -8.66
N ILE A 129 -13.99 -19.87 -9.18
CA ILE A 129 -14.18 -21.30 -8.86
C ILE A 129 -12.96 -22.15 -9.23
N LYS A 130 -12.16 -21.75 -10.23
CA LYS A 130 -10.92 -22.48 -10.60
C LYS A 130 -9.91 -22.54 -9.47
N LEU A 131 -9.90 -21.52 -8.61
CA LEU A 131 -8.95 -21.35 -7.51
C LEU A 131 -9.39 -22.07 -6.24
N LEU A 132 -10.67 -22.49 -6.15
CA LEU A 132 -11.18 -23.19 -4.98
C LEU A 132 -10.42 -24.51 -4.76
N PRO A 133 -10.07 -24.85 -3.52
CA PRO A 133 -9.50 -26.17 -3.19
C PRO A 133 -10.48 -27.28 -3.53
N GLU A 134 -10.00 -28.39 -4.11
CA GLU A 134 -10.84 -29.55 -4.43
C GLU A 134 -11.25 -30.31 -3.16
N ASP A 135 -10.38 -30.29 -2.19
CA ASP A 135 -10.58 -30.82 -0.86
C ASP A 135 -10.24 -29.71 0.14
N PRO A 136 -11.16 -29.34 1.05
CA PRO A 136 -10.91 -28.34 2.07
C PRO A 136 -10.06 -28.86 3.24
N CYS A 137 -9.46 -30.02 3.11
CA CYS A 137 -8.62 -30.65 4.12
C CYS A 137 -7.16 -30.25 3.96
N PHE A 138 -6.47 -30.15 5.10
CA PHE A 138 -5.03 -29.94 5.13
C PHE A 138 -4.29 -31.25 4.87
N SER A 139 -3.21 -31.16 4.10
CA SER A 139 -2.24 -32.25 3.98
C SER A 139 -1.53 -32.53 5.33
N ASN A 140 -0.93 -33.70 5.47
CA ASN A 140 -0.14 -34.01 6.66
C ASN A 140 1.00 -33.02 6.90
N TYR A 141 1.58 -32.48 5.83
CA TYR A 141 2.62 -31.47 5.91
C TYR A 141 2.08 -30.12 6.44
N GLU A 142 0.98 -29.65 5.88
CA GLU A 142 0.31 -28.43 6.34
C GLU A 142 -0.11 -28.53 7.81
N TRP A 143 -0.65 -29.68 8.22
CA TRP A 143 -0.97 -29.95 9.64
C TRP A 143 0.25 -29.92 10.55
N LYS A 144 1.39 -30.43 10.07
CA LYS A 144 2.65 -30.37 10.84
C LYS A 144 3.08 -28.94 11.07
N ILE A 145 3.04 -28.09 10.05
CA ILE A 145 3.38 -26.66 10.16
C ILE A 145 2.42 -25.96 11.12
N LEU A 146 1.10 -26.11 10.91
CA LEU A 146 0.09 -25.47 11.77
C LEU A 146 0.25 -25.86 13.24
N ARG A 147 0.42 -27.15 13.54
CA ARG A 147 0.65 -27.60 14.91
C ARG A 147 1.93 -27.01 15.52
N SER A 148 3.01 -26.96 14.76
CA SER A 148 4.26 -26.35 15.22
C SER A 148 4.10 -24.85 15.47
N THR A 149 3.42 -24.13 14.59
CA THR A 149 3.12 -22.70 14.75
C THR A 149 2.25 -22.47 15.98
N ILE A 150 1.15 -23.22 16.15
CA ILE A 150 0.24 -23.06 17.29
C ILE A 150 0.96 -23.34 18.63
N ARG A 151 1.90 -24.29 18.66
CA ARG A 151 2.71 -24.56 19.86
C ARG A 151 3.73 -23.47 20.15
N LEU A 152 4.25 -22.82 19.12
CA LEU A 152 5.26 -21.78 19.26
C LEU A 152 4.65 -20.41 19.65
N LEU A 153 3.43 -20.13 19.22
CA LEU A 153 2.78 -18.83 19.45
C LEU A 153 2.71 -18.40 20.93
N PRO A 154 2.35 -19.26 21.90
CA PRO A 154 2.32 -18.88 23.32
C PRO A 154 3.68 -18.47 23.85
N GLU A 155 4.74 -19.18 23.43
CA GLU A 155 6.12 -18.85 23.82
C GLU A 155 6.55 -17.52 23.22
N LEU A 156 6.25 -17.27 21.95
CA LEU A 156 6.54 -15.98 21.29
C LEU A 156 5.78 -14.83 21.96
N ASP A 157 4.51 -15.03 22.32
CA ASP A 157 3.70 -14.04 23.02
C ASP A 157 4.29 -13.72 24.41
N PHE A 158 4.70 -14.75 25.13
CA PHE A 158 5.36 -14.58 26.43
C PHE A 158 6.67 -13.81 26.32
N GLN A 159 7.54 -14.18 25.37
CA GLN A 159 8.81 -13.50 25.13
C GLN A 159 8.62 -12.04 24.70
N LEU A 160 7.66 -11.79 23.80
CA LEU A 160 7.33 -10.43 23.37
C LEU A 160 6.85 -9.58 24.55
N LYS A 161 5.95 -10.08 25.39
CA LYS A 161 5.45 -9.38 26.57
C LYS A 161 6.57 -9.09 27.57
N SER A 162 7.46 -10.07 27.82
CA SER A 162 8.61 -9.86 28.69
C SER A 162 9.52 -8.75 28.18
N LEU A 163 9.85 -8.75 26.87
CA LEU A 163 10.65 -7.70 26.25
C LEU A 163 9.97 -6.33 26.34
N LEU A 164 8.65 -6.25 26.10
CA LEU A 164 7.91 -5.00 26.21
C LEU A 164 7.94 -4.47 27.64
N GLN A 165 7.75 -5.32 28.66
CA GLN A 165 7.81 -4.94 30.08
C GLN A 165 9.21 -4.48 30.51
N GLU A 166 10.26 -5.22 30.16
CA GLU A 166 11.65 -4.87 30.46
C GLU A 166 12.03 -3.49 29.89
N ASN A 167 11.55 -3.18 28.68
CA ASN A 167 11.82 -1.91 28.02
C ASN A 167 10.79 -0.81 28.34
N LYS A 168 9.78 -1.08 29.18
CA LYS A 168 8.67 -0.15 29.52
C LYS A 168 7.95 0.34 28.27
N LEU A 169 7.76 -0.54 27.31
CA LEU A 169 7.05 -0.29 26.05
C LEU A 169 5.70 -1.01 26.04
N SER A 170 4.78 -0.53 25.24
CA SER A 170 3.52 -1.20 24.94
C SER A 170 3.15 -0.95 23.49
N ASP A 171 2.50 -1.92 22.84
CA ASP A 171 1.91 -1.73 21.51
C ASP A 171 0.40 -1.45 21.60
N PHE A 172 -0.19 -1.03 20.48
CA PHE A 172 -1.62 -0.73 20.41
C PHE A 172 -2.51 -1.95 20.68
N SER A 173 -2.04 -3.16 20.36
CA SER A 173 -2.76 -4.40 20.62
C SER A 173 -2.83 -4.71 22.11
N GLU A 174 -1.71 -4.56 22.83
CA GLU A 174 -1.65 -4.73 24.27
C GLU A 174 -2.53 -3.72 25.01
N ILE A 175 -2.51 -2.44 24.61
CA ILE A 175 -3.37 -1.41 25.17
C ILE A 175 -4.85 -1.77 24.99
N SER A 176 -5.24 -2.20 23.79
CA SER A 176 -6.63 -2.60 23.50
C SER A 176 -7.06 -3.85 24.29
N LEU A 177 -6.16 -4.83 24.43
CA LEU A 177 -6.43 -6.03 25.22
C LEU A 177 -6.49 -5.73 26.72
N ALA A 178 -5.62 -4.86 27.23
CA ALA A 178 -5.66 -4.42 28.62
C ALA A 178 -6.96 -3.68 28.92
N ALA A 179 -7.40 -2.79 28.03
CA ALA A 179 -8.69 -2.13 28.15
C ALA A 179 -9.84 -3.15 28.23
N LEU A 180 -9.90 -4.12 27.29
CA LEU A 180 -10.93 -5.16 27.30
C LEU A 180 -10.92 -6.01 28.59
N LYS A 181 -9.73 -6.35 29.10
CA LYS A 181 -9.58 -7.11 30.35
C LYS A 181 -10.02 -6.30 31.59
N SER A 182 -9.80 -4.99 31.59
CA SER A 182 -10.14 -4.14 32.71
C SER A 182 -11.64 -4.05 32.99
N PHE A 183 -12.50 -4.40 32.03
CA PHE A 183 -13.95 -4.48 32.21
C PHE A 183 -14.44 -5.81 32.83
N GLY A 184 -13.57 -6.83 32.92
CA GLY A 184 -13.97 -8.17 33.37
C GLY A 184 -14.77 -8.94 32.31
N ASN A 185 -15.49 -9.99 32.76
CA ASN A 185 -16.41 -10.78 31.93
C ASN A 185 -17.85 -10.30 32.12
N GLU A 186 -18.76 -10.69 31.23
CA GLU A 186 -20.19 -10.34 31.32
C GLU A 186 -20.84 -10.82 32.62
N LEU A 187 -20.39 -11.95 33.18
CA LEU A 187 -20.90 -12.51 34.43
C LEU A 187 -20.25 -11.90 35.68
N GLU A 188 -19.05 -11.33 35.55
CA GLU A 188 -18.26 -10.75 36.65
C GLU A 188 -17.62 -9.45 36.18
N PRO A 189 -18.38 -8.34 36.11
CA PRO A 189 -17.82 -7.04 35.77
C PRO A 189 -16.90 -6.56 36.92
N THR A 190 -15.79 -5.94 36.54
CA THR A 190 -14.87 -5.34 37.52
C THR A 190 -15.45 -4.08 38.12
N ASP A 191 -14.87 -3.61 39.24
CA ASP A 191 -15.26 -2.33 39.86
C ASP A 191 -15.11 -1.15 38.87
N LEU A 192 -14.11 -1.17 38.01
CA LEU A 192 -13.96 -0.18 36.95
C LEU A 192 -15.11 -0.26 35.93
N GLY A 193 -15.50 -1.47 35.52
CA GLY A 193 -16.63 -1.66 34.61
C GLY A 193 -17.92 -1.08 35.18
N LYS A 194 -18.23 -1.40 36.43
CA LYS A 194 -19.40 -0.85 37.16
C LYS A 194 -19.32 0.68 37.27
N TYR A 195 -18.16 1.22 37.68
CA TYR A 195 -17.96 2.65 37.80
C TYR A 195 -18.17 3.39 36.48
N LEU A 196 -17.67 2.87 35.36
CA LEU A 196 -17.83 3.46 34.04
C LEU A 196 -19.30 3.37 33.57
N ASP A 197 -19.99 2.26 33.84
CA ASP A 197 -21.41 2.11 33.52
C ASP A 197 -22.26 3.15 34.24
N ASP A 198 -21.99 3.40 35.51
CA ASP A 198 -22.68 4.45 36.28
C ASP A 198 -22.41 5.87 35.78
N LYS A 199 -21.20 6.14 35.30
CA LYS A 199 -20.74 7.49 34.94
C LYS A 199 -21.05 7.86 33.51
N ILE A 200 -20.94 6.91 32.56
CA ILE A 200 -21.13 7.17 31.14
C ILE A 200 -22.62 7.09 30.82
N GLN A 201 -23.19 8.19 30.39
CA GLN A 201 -24.60 8.28 30.00
C GLN A 201 -24.75 8.46 28.48
N HIS A 202 -23.75 9.06 27.82
CA HIS A 202 -23.79 9.37 26.40
C HIS A 202 -22.46 8.97 25.76
N ILE A 203 -22.53 8.20 24.67
CA ILE A 203 -21.36 7.79 23.88
C ILE A 203 -21.53 8.31 22.45
N LEU A 204 -20.55 9.07 21.97
CA LEU A 204 -20.44 9.53 20.60
C LEU A 204 -19.21 8.88 19.98
N VAL A 205 -19.41 8.13 18.89
CA VAL A 205 -18.33 7.46 18.16
C VAL A 205 -18.25 8.08 16.78
N ASP A 206 -17.12 8.72 16.48
CA ASP A 206 -16.83 9.27 15.17
C ASP A 206 -15.95 8.30 14.34
N GLU A 207 -16.02 8.40 13.02
CA GLU A 207 -15.25 7.55 12.08
C GLU A 207 -15.43 6.04 12.35
N TYR A 208 -16.63 5.60 12.72
CA TYR A 208 -16.90 4.22 13.13
C TYR A 208 -16.56 3.17 12.05
N GLN A 209 -16.51 3.53 10.77
CA GLN A 209 -16.09 2.64 9.70
C GLN A 209 -14.62 2.18 9.81
N ASP A 210 -13.83 2.80 10.66
CA ASP A 210 -12.44 2.43 10.94
C ASP A 210 -12.27 1.60 12.22
N THR A 211 -13.38 1.16 12.80
CA THR A 211 -13.39 0.37 14.04
C THR A 211 -12.90 -1.06 13.79
N SER A 212 -12.06 -1.55 14.70
CA SER A 212 -11.61 -2.94 14.75
C SER A 212 -12.54 -3.81 15.61
N PHE A 213 -12.46 -5.15 15.47
CA PHE A 213 -13.21 -6.09 16.32
C PHE A 213 -12.97 -5.87 17.82
N LYS A 214 -11.73 -5.49 18.23
CA LYS A 214 -11.41 -5.21 19.64
C LYS A 214 -12.11 -3.95 20.14
N GLN A 215 -12.17 -2.90 19.32
CA GLN A 215 -12.86 -1.66 19.66
C GLN A 215 -14.38 -1.84 19.71
N GLU A 216 -14.95 -2.61 18.76
CA GLU A 216 -16.36 -2.99 18.82
C GLU A 216 -16.67 -3.79 20.11
N ALA A 217 -15.82 -4.77 20.46
CA ALA A 217 -15.97 -5.52 21.70
C ALA A 217 -15.91 -4.63 22.94
N LEU A 218 -15.05 -3.59 22.95
CA LEU A 218 -15.00 -2.62 24.02
C LEU A 218 -16.30 -1.81 24.11
N LEU A 219 -16.82 -1.35 22.97
CA LEU A 219 -18.09 -0.63 22.92
C LEU A 219 -19.26 -1.50 23.39
N LYS A 220 -19.28 -2.76 23.00
CA LYS A 220 -20.28 -3.73 23.49
C LYS A 220 -20.22 -3.92 25.00
N LYS A 221 -19.02 -3.96 25.59
CA LYS A 221 -18.87 -4.05 27.06
C LYS A 221 -19.34 -2.77 27.75
N LEU A 222 -19.06 -1.59 27.18
CA LEU A 222 -19.50 -0.30 27.70
C LEU A 222 -21.04 -0.13 27.66
N THR A 223 -21.71 -0.78 26.75
CA THR A 223 -23.17 -0.67 26.56
C THR A 223 -23.93 -1.95 26.93
N ALA A 224 -23.29 -2.88 27.66
CA ALA A 224 -23.88 -4.19 27.97
C ALA A 224 -25.17 -4.10 28.75
N GLU A 225 -25.21 -3.18 29.74
CA GLU A 225 -26.36 -2.96 30.65
C GLU A 225 -27.31 -1.85 30.14
N TRP A 226 -27.09 -1.35 28.92
CA TRP A 226 -27.91 -0.27 28.39
C TRP A 226 -29.19 -0.82 27.78
N GLU A 227 -30.33 -0.26 28.22
CA GLU A 227 -31.66 -0.59 27.75
C GLU A 227 -32.25 0.56 26.93
N PRO A 228 -33.11 0.26 25.93
CA PRO A 228 -33.90 1.29 25.26
C PRO A 228 -34.65 2.14 26.30
N ASP A 229 -34.79 3.45 26.05
CA ASP A 229 -35.49 4.41 26.90
C ASP A 229 -34.90 4.62 28.29
N SER A 230 -33.72 4.09 28.60
CA SER A 230 -33.02 4.34 29.88
C SER A 230 -32.47 5.76 30.04
N GLY A 231 -32.63 6.61 29.04
CA GLY A 231 -32.05 7.96 29.00
C GLY A 231 -30.57 7.99 28.55
N ARG A 232 -29.94 6.83 28.39
CA ARG A 232 -28.58 6.67 27.84
C ARG A 232 -28.62 6.71 26.33
N THR A 233 -27.64 7.36 25.71
CA THR A 233 -27.62 7.50 24.23
C THR A 233 -26.31 7.03 23.61
N LEU A 234 -26.41 6.31 22.50
CA LEU A 234 -25.30 5.92 21.65
C LEU A 234 -25.48 6.58 20.27
N PHE A 235 -24.53 7.43 19.90
CA PHE A 235 -24.52 8.12 18.61
C PHE A 235 -23.29 7.71 17.82
N ILE A 236 -23.49 7.12 16.64
CA ILE A 236 -22.43 6.58 15.80
C ILE A 236 -22.41 7.35 14.47
N VAL A 237 -21.26 7.91 14.12
CA VAL A 237 -21.05 8.64 12.86
C VAL A 237 -19.97 7.95 12.05
N GLY A 238 -20.18 7.89 10.73
CA GLY A 238 -19.19 7.35 9.81
C GLY A 238 -19.66 7.30 8.37
N ASP A 239 -18.72 7.17 7.46
CA ASP A 239 -18.95 6.92 6.03
C ASP A 239 -18.23 5.64 5.62
N PRO A 240 -18.92 4.51 5.39
CA PRO A 240 -18.28 3.24 5.04
C PRO A 240 -17.48 3.31 3.74
N LYS A 241 -17.77 4.29 2.85
CA LYS A 241 -16.98 4.56 1.64
C LYS A 241 -15.60 5.18 1.96
N GLN A 242 -15.36 5.62 3.20
CA GLN A 242 -14.09 6.17 3.67
C GLN A 242 -13.30 5.22 4.58
N SER A 243 -13.70 3.95 4.71
CA SER A 243 -12.93 2.93 5.42
C SER A 243 -11.69 2.51 4.61
N ILE A 244 -10.51 2.96 5.04
CA ILE A 244 -9.22 2.75 4.35
C ILE A 244 -8.08 2.37 5.30
N TYR A 245 -8.39 1.83 6.49
CA TYR A 245 -7.40 1.46 7.50
C TYR A 245 -7.42 -0.05 7.83
N ARG A 246 -7.70 -0.88 6.83
CA ARG A 246 -7.68 -2.35 6.97
C ARG A 246 -6.32 -2.85 7.49
N PHE A 247 -5.22 -2.22 7.08
CA PHE A 247 -3.87 -2.51 7.59
C PHE A 247 -3.68 -2.19 9.09
N ARG A 248 -4.67 -1.55 9.73
CA ARG A 248 -4.77 -1.30 11.18
C ARG A 248 -5.91 -2.09 11.82
N ASP A 249 -6.29 -3.22 11.23
CA ASP A 249 -7.39 -4.08 11.68
C ASP A 249 -8.79 -3.46 11.61
N ALA A 250 -8.98 -2.33 10.89
CA ALA A 250 -10.31 -1.79 10.64
C ALA A 250 -11.12 -2.75 9.75
N GLU A 251 -12.37 -3.03 10.14
CA GLU A 251 -13.25 -3.93 9.39
C GLU A 251 -14.58 -3.22 9.08
N VAL A 252 -14.72 -2.78 7.84
CA VAL A 252 -15.92 -2.05 7.39
C VAL A 252 -17.20 -2.89 7.49
N GLY A 253 -17.08 -4.20 7.50
CA GLY A 253 -18.20 -5.12 7.70
C GLY A 253 -18.90 -4.93 9.05
N LEU A 254 -18.16 -4.46 10.08
CA LEU A 254 -18.72 -4.12 11.40
C LEU A 254 -19.71 -2.97 11.29
N PHE A 255 -19.33 -1.91 10.56
CA PHE A 255 -20.23 -0.77 10.32
C PHE A 255 -21.55 -1.22 9.69
N LEU A 256 -21.48 -2.05 8.64
CA LEU A 256 -22.67 -2.56 7.95
C LEU A 256 -23.54 -3.46 8.83
N LYS A 257 -22.91 -4.24 9.71
CA LYS A 257 -23.64 -5.09 10.68
C LYS A 257 -24.31 -4.22 11.73
N THR A 258 -23.57 -3.33 12.36
CA THR A 258 -24.10 -2.41 13.38
C THR A 258 -25.25 -1.58 12.84
N GLN A 259 -25.18 -1.14 11.60
CA GLN A 259 -26.27 -0.42 10.93
C GLN A 259 -27.56 -1.24 10.86
N LYS A 260 -27.48 -2.57 10.68
CA LYS A 260 -28.64 -3.47 10.54
C LYS A 260 -29.11 -4.05 11.87
N GLU A 261 -28.16 -4.41 12.72
CA GLU A 261 -28.40 -5.24 13.89
C GLU A 261 -28.34 -4.45 15.20
N GLY A 262 -27.86 -3.19 15.15
CA GLY A 262 -27.59 -2.40 16.35
C GLY A 262 -26.35 -2.86 17.12
N ILE A 263 -26.27 -2.48 18.39
CA ILE A 263 -25.23 -2.92 19.34
C ILE A 263 -25.93 -3.39 20.61
N ASN A 264 -25.69 -4.62 21.03
CA ASN A 264 -26.36 -5.26 22.15
C ASN A 264 -27.92 -5.16 22.02
N ASN A 265 -28.60 -4.62 23.02
CA ASN A 265 -30.05 -4.39 23.01
C ASN A 265 -30.47 -3.08 22.33
N LEU A 266 -29.50 -2.27 21.86
CA LEU A 266 -29.75 -0.95 21.29
C LEU A 266 -29.96 -1.03 19.77
N ASN A 267 -31.19 -0.80 19.33
CA ASN A 267 -31.50 -0.58 17.92
C ASN A 267 -31.15 0.84 17.53
N LEU A 268 -30.40 1.03 16.44
CA LEU A 268 -29.95 2.34 15.99
C LEU A 268 -30.86 2.89 14.89
N GLU A 269 -31.36 4.08 15.07
CA GLU A 269 -32.05 4.86 14.02
C GLU A 269 -31.03 5.32 12.97
N GLN A 270 -31.35 5.10 11.71
CA GLN A 270 -30.45 5.43 10.60
C GLN A 270 -30.76 6.80 10.03
N LEU A 271 -29.79 7.70 10.07
CA LEU A 271 -29.84 9.01 9.45
C LEU A 271 -28.78 9.10 8.36
N THR A 272 -29.17 9.49 7.16
CA THR A 272 -28.27 9.67 6.01
C THR A 272 -28.11 11.12 5.66
N LEU A 273 -26.87 11.63 5.68
CA LEU A 273 -26.53 12.97 5.25
C LEU A 273 -26.23 12.98 3.75
N GLU A 274 -26.97 13.75 2.98
CA GLU A 274 -26.85 13.82 1.51
C GLU A 274 -26.19 15.11 1.03
N SER A 275 -26.17 16.15 1.83
CA SER A 275 -25.64 17.47 1.46
C SER A 275 -24.12 17.52 1.50
N ASN A 276 -23.49 17.94 0.40
CA ASN A 276 -22.05 18.13 0.30
C ASN A 276 -21.69 19.62 0.37
N PHE A 277 -21.13 20.04 1.50
CA PHE A 277 -20.68 21.42 1.78
C PHE A 277 -19.22 21.68 1.41
N ARG A 278 -18.51 20.71 0.82
CA ARG A 278 -17.08 20.81 0.54
C ARG A 278 -16.78 21.26 -0.88
N SER A 279 -17.38 20.57 -1.84
CA SER A 279 -16.95 20.63 -3.24
C SER A 279 -17.95 21.34 -4.13
N GLN A 280 -17.47 22.00 -5.18
CA GLN A 280 -18.31 22.57 -6.21
C GLN A 280 -19.15 21.51 -6.94
N GLN A 281 -20.28 21.92 -7.52
CA GLN A 281 -21.25 21.02 -8.14
C GLN A 281 -20.66 20.13 -9.25
N SER A 282 -19.83 20.66 -10.16
CA SER A 282 -19.29 19.86 -11.26
C SER A 282 -18.38 18.71 -10.78
N LEU A 283 -17.72 18.88 -9.63
CA LEU A 283 -16.91 17.84 -9.00
C LEU A 283 -17.80 16.79 -8.31
N VAL A 284 -18.83 17.22 -7.59
CA VAL A 284 -19.80 16.31 -6.95
C VAL A 284 -20.53 15.48 -8.01
N ASP A 285 -20.95 16.08 -9.12
CA ASP A 285 -21.61 15.38 -10.22
C ASP A 285 -20.69 14.35 -10.88
N TRP A 286 -19.40 14.67 -11.02
CA TRP A 286 -18.42 13.72 -11.54
C TRP A 286 -18.23 12.55 -10.57
N VAL A 287 -18.08 12.81 -9.28
CA VAL A 287 -17.94 11.78 -8.22
C VAL A 287 -19.17 10.87 -8.22
N ASN A 288 -20.37 11.43 -8.25
CA ASN A 288 -21.62 10.68 -8.30
C ASN A 288 -21.66 9.73 -9.51
N ARG A 289 -21.35 10.23 -10.72
CA ARG A 289 -21.37 9.42 -11.95
C ARG A 289 -20.28 8.35 -11.96
N CYS A 290 -19.06 8.71 -11.52
CA CYS A 290 -17.92 7.81 -11.52
C CYS A 290 -18.13 6.67 -10.53
N PHE A 291 -18.37 6.99 -9.25
CA PHE A 291 -18.42 5.99 -8.20
C PHE A 291 -19.70 5.15 -8.22
N GLN A 292 -20.81 5.67 -8.76
CA GLN A 292 -22.00 4.85 -9.06
C GLN A 292 -21.70 3.73 -10.07
N LYS A 293 -20.73 3.96 -10.98
CA LYS A 293 -20.36 2.98 -12.02
C LYS A 293 -19.31 1.98 -11.57
N ILE A 294 -18.38 2.40 -10.70
CA ILE A 294 -17.21 1.59 -10.32
C ILE A 294 -17.37 0.89 -8.96
N LEU A 295 -18.13 1.47 -8.01
CA LEU A 295 -18.40 0.82 -6.73
C LEU A 295 -19.46 -0.29 -6.88
N PRO A 296 -19.48 -1.27 -5.97
CA PRO A 296 -20.50 -2.32 -5.94
C PRO A 296 -21.93 -1.76 -5.91
N LYS A 297 -22.89 -2.55 -6.44
CA LYS A 297 -24.30 -2.16 -6.42
C LYS A 297 -25.01 -2.50 -5.11
N LYS A 298 -24.43 -3.40 -4.29
CA LYS A 298 -24.97 -3.85 -3.02
C LYS A 298 -23.86 -3.98 -2.00
N ASP A 299 -24.18 -3.70 -0.75
CA ASP A 299 -23.29 -3.93 0.37
C ASP A 299 -23.04 -5.42 0.58
N ASN A 300 -21.80 -5.77 0.93
CA ASN A 300 -21.42 -7.11 1.34
C ASN A 300 -20.36 -7.02 2.46
N PRO A 301 -20.77 -7.26 3.73
CA PRO A 301 -19.86 -7.17 4.87
C PRO A 301 -18.64 -8.09 4.76
N ASP A 302 -18.78 -9.29 4.17
CA ASP A 302 -17.69 -10.28 4.11
C ASP A 302 -16.56 -9.88 3.16
N SER A 303 -16.90 -9.24 2.05
CA SER A 303 -15.92 -8.76 1.06
C SER A 303 -15.53 -7.30 1.27
N GLY A 304 -16.18 -6.59 2.20
CA GLY A 304 -16.02 -5.16 2.38
C GLY A 304 -16.53 -4.33 1.19
N ALA A 305 -17.43 -4.88 0.38
CA ALA A 305 -18.07 -4.18 -0.72
C ALA A 305 -19.11 -3.19 -0.19
N ILE A 306 -19.03 -1.94 -0.63
CA ILE A 306 -19.91 -0.84 -0.21
C ILE A 306 -20.62 -0.28 -1.43
N ALA A 307 -21.95 -0.18 -1.35
CA ALA A 307 -22.77 0.46 -2.38
C ALA A 307 -22.61 1.99 -2.32
N PHE A 308 -22.67 2.60 -3.50
CA PHE A 308 -22.55 4.05 -3.59
C PHE A 308 -23.89 4.75 -3.28
N SER A 309 -23.83 5.71 -2.35
CA SER A 309 -24.91 6.69 -2.10
C SER A 309 -24.53 8.04 -2.67
N LYS A 310 -25.44 8.66 -3.41
CA LYS A 310 -25.23 9.98 -4.02
C LYS A 310 -25.23 11.10 -2.97
N SER A 311 -24.53 12.18 -3.30
CA SER A 311 -24.60 13.43 -2.53
C SER A 311 -25.00 14.60 -3.42
N THR A 312 -25.59 15.63 -2.82
CA THR A 312 -26.04 16.87 -3.49
C THR A 312 -25.10 18.01 -3.12
N ALA A 313 -24.55 18.70 -4.11
CA ALA A 313 -23.70 19.85 -3.87
C ALA A 313 -24.49 21.05 -3.35
N ILE A 314 -23.95 21.72 -2.33
CA ILE A 314 -24.46 23.02 -1.85
C ILE A 314 -23.77 24.17 -2.59
N HIS A 315 -22.46 24.01 -2.91
CA HIS A 315 -21.73 25.01 -3.66
C HIS A 315 -22.10 24.98 -5.15
N PRO A 316 -22.27 26.16 -5.80
CA PRO A 316 -22.63 26.24 -7.20
C PRO A 316 -21.55 25.69 -8.12
N LYS A 317 -21.92 25.50 -9.37
CA LYS A 317 -21.00 25.12 -10.44
C LYS A 317 -20.13 26.31 -10.82
N GLU A 318 -18.81 26.08 -10.84
CA GLU A 318 -17.84 27.06 -11.32
C GLU A 318 -17.74 27.07 -12.86
N SER A 319 -17.09 28.11 -13.40
CA SER A 319 -16.89 28.28 -14.85
C SER A 319 -15.88 27.28 -15.46
N TYR A 320 -15.10 26.59 -14.64
CA TYR A 320 -14.09 25.58 -15.04
C TYR A 320 -14.51 24.17 -14.64
N PRO A 321 -13.96 23.12 -15.32
CA PRO A 321 -14.31 21.74 -15.02
C PRO A 321 -13.82 21.33 -13.63
N GLY A 322 -14.64 20.55 -12.91
CA GLY A 322 -14.25 20.01 -11.59
C GLY A 322 -13.18 18.96 -11.66
N VAL A 323 -13.04 18.22 -12.78
CA VAL A 323 -12.02 17.20 -13.00
C VAL A 323 -11.32 17.40 -14.33
N VAL A 324 -9.98 17.31 -14.32
CA VAL A 324 -9.14 17.42 -15.50
C VAL A 324 -8.27 16.18 -15.63
N LEU A 325 -8.29 15.57 -16.82
CA LEU A 325 -7.50 14.37 -17.13
C LEU A 325 -6.19 14.76 -17.83
N HIS A 326 -5.11 14.13 -17.42
CA HIS A 326 -3.78 14.35 -17.99
C HIS A 326 -3.14 13.00 -18.37
N PRO A 327 -3.51 12.42 -19.52
CA PRO A 327 -2.88 11.23 -20.02
C PRO A 327 -1.41 11.51 -20.38
N LEU A 328 -0.56 10.53 -20.10
CA LEU A 328 0.85 10.54 -20.49
C LEU A 328 1.03 9.64 -21.71
N ASP A 329 2.09 9.90 -22.50
CA ASP A 329 2.41 9.13 -23.69
C ASP A 329 2.51 7.63 -23.39
N PRO A 330 1.65 6.77 -24.00
CA PRO A 330 1.64 5.34 -23.78
C PRO A 330 2.92 4.62 -24.24
N GLU A 331 3.65 5.19 -25.20
CA GLU A 331 4.83 4.56 -25.80
C GLU A 331 6.14 4.96 -25.11
N SER A 332 6.13 6.01 -24.28
CA SER A 332 7.31 6.47 -23.56
C SER A 332 7.87 5.40 -22.59
N SER A 333 9.16 5.41 -22.29
CA SER A 333 9.74 4.57 -21.24
C SER A 333 9.18 4.95 -19.86
N SER A 334 9.27 4.06 -18.88
CA SER A 334 8.75 4.33 -17.52
C SER A 334 9.43 5.53 -16.85
N SER A 335 10.76 5.71 -17.05
CA SER A 335 11.52 6.83 -16.51
C SER A 335 11.15 8.14 -17.21
N HIS A 336 11.00 8.12 -18.55
CA HIS A 336 10.59 9.30 -19.31
C HIS A 336 9.16 9.73 -18.93
N ALA A 337 8.23 8.77 -18.82
CA ALA A 337 6.87 9.04 -18.37
C ALA A 337 6.83 9.69 -16.98
N SER A 338 7.66 9.22 -16.02
CA SER A 338 7.70 9.81 -14.69
C SER A 338 8.24 11.25 -14.67
N ARG A 339 9.25 11.55 -15.50
CA ARG A 339 9.73 12.93 -15.65
C ARG A 339 8.73 13.85 -16.35
N SER A 340 8.07 13.36 -17.41
CA SER A 340 6.99 14.09 -18.08
C SER A 340 5.82 14.36 -17.13
N GLU A 341 5.47 13.39 -16.28
CA GLU A 341 4.46 13.55 -15.23
C GLU A 341 4.85 14.68 -14.26
N ALA A 342 6.10 14.68 -13.78
CA ALA A 342 6.60 15.71 -12.87
C ALA A 342 6.56 17.13 -13.50
N LYS A 343 6.98 17.28 -14.76
CA LYS A 343 6.89 18.54 -15.51
C LYS A 343 5.44 19.02 -15.70
N LYS A 344 4.51 18.10 -15.99
CA LYS A 344 3.07 18.44 -16.06
C LYS A 344 2.53 18.93 -14.73
N ILE A 345 2.89 18.27 -13.63
CA ILE A 345 2.48 18.66 -12.28
C ILE A 345 3.00 20.07 -11.95
N SER A 346 4.27 20.35 -12.22
CA SER A 346 4.85 21.68 -11.98
C SER A 346 4.17 22.77 -12.83
N GLY A 347 3.82 22.45 -14.08
CA GLY A 347 3.06 23.34 -14.96
C GLY A 347 1.65 23.65 -14.42
N ILE A 348 0.93 22.62 -13.95
CA ILE A 348 -0.39 22.77 -13.31
C ILE A 348 -0.29 23.67 -12.08
N ILE A 349 0.70 23.42 -11.22
CA ILE A 349 0.93 24.22 -10.01
C ILE A 349 1.23 25.68 -10.34
N LYS A 350 2.11 25.95 -11.32
CA LYS A 350 2.42 27.33 -11.77
C LYS A 350 1.17 28.04 -12.26
N LYS A 351 0.32 27.35 -13.05
CA LYS A 351 -0.95 27.91 -13.52
C LYS A 351 -1.87 28.25 -12.36
N ILE A 352 -2.08 27.32 -11.41
CA ILE A 352 -2.91 27.58 -10.24
C ILE A 352 -2.38 28.77 -9.43
N ARG A 353 -1.06 28.86 -9.23
CA ARG A 353 -0.44 29.95 -8.49
C ARG A 353 -0.55 31.32 -9.19
N SER A 354 -0.55 31.35 -10.52
CA SER A 354 -0.79 32.59 -11.28
C SER A 354 -2.23 33.08 -11.17
N GLU A 355 -3.20 32.15 -11.04
CA GLU A 355 -4.62 32.47 -10.91
C GLU A 355 -5.02 32.76 -9.45
N SER A 356 -4.40 32.06 -8.49
CA SER A 356 -4.68 32.19 -7.05
C SER A 356 -3.45 31.83 -6.22
N ALA A 357 -2.74 32.85 -5.72
CA ALA A 357 -1.52 32.69 -4.94
C ALA A 357 -1.75 31.94 -3.61
N GLU A 358 -2.92 32.09 -2.99
CA GLU A 358 -3.26 31.50 -1.69
C GLU A 358 -3.97 30.17 -1.75
N ALA A 359 -4.26 29.66 -2.95
CA ALA A 359 -4.98 28.39 -3.11
C ALA A 359 -4.24 27.23 -2.42
N THR A 360 -4.95 26.40 -1.72
CA THR A 360 -4.40 25.19 -1.11
C THR A 360 -4.27 24.09 -2.17
N ILE A 361 -3.04 23.56 -2.35
CA ILE A 361 -2.75 22.52 -3.35
C ILE A 361 -2.21 21.29 -2.65
N ALA A 362 -2.76 20.12 -3.00
CA ALA A 362 -2.25 18.84 -2.51
C ALA A 362 -1.87 17.91 -3.66
N ILE A 363 -0.72 17.24 -3.50
CA ILE A 363 -0.31 16.10 -4.34
C ILE A 363 -0.51 14.84 -3.53
N LEU A 364 -1.47 14.01 -3.93
CA LEU A 364 -1.85 12.79 -3.23
C LEU A 364 -1.30 11.56 -3.96
N VAL A 365 -0.36 10.87 -3.33
CA VAL A 365 0.28 9.67 -3.91
C VAL A 365 -0.17 8.40 -3.22
N ARG A 366 -0.22 7.29 -3.95
CA ARG A 366 -0.45 5.97 -3.37
C ARG A 366 0.78 5.45 -2.64
N SER A 367 1.97 5.66 -3.23
CA SER A 367 3.26 5.22 -2.70
C SER A 367 4.28 6.36 -2.79
N ARG A 368 5.20 6.38 -1.83
CA ARG A 368 6.33 7.34 -1.80
C ARG A 368 7.20 7.25 -3.07
N THR A 369 7.28 6.06 -3.67
CA THR A 369 8.05 5.84 -4.91
C THR A 369 7.58 6.69 -6.09
N HIS A 370 6.32 7.16 -6.08
CA HIS A 370 5.80 8.04 -7.12
C HIS A 370 6.40 9.45 -7.08
N LEU A 371 7.02 9.84 -5.99
CA LEU A 371 7.57 11.19 -5.78
C LEU A 371 9.01 11.36 -6.28
N LYS A 372 9.67 10.28 -6.69
CA LYS A 372 11.09 10.26 -7.06
C LYS A 372 11.49 11.35 -8.08
N GLU A 373 10.64 11.61 -9.07
CA GLU A 373 10.88 12.63 -10.09
C GLU A 373 10.12 13.95 -9.79
N ILE A 374 9.03 13.88 -9.00
CA ILE A 374 8.20 15.05 -8.71
C ILE A 374 8.92 16.03 -7.79
N ILE A 375 9.55 15.54 -6.72
CA ILE A 375 10.20 16.41 -5.74
C ILE A 375 11.40 17.14 -6.33
N PRO A 376 12.35 16.46 -7.05
CA PRO A 376 13.43 17.16 -7.71
C PRO A 376 12.94 18.27 -8.68
N GLU A 377 11.85 18.03 -9.39
CA GLU A 377 11.26 19.03 -10.29
C GLU A 377 10.73 20.26 -9.53
N LEU A 378 10.08 20.06 -8.38
CA LEU A 378 9.62 21.16 -7.52
C LEU A 378 10.78 21.94 -6.94
N GLU A 379 11.87 21.28 -6.53
CA GLU A 379 13.09 21.89 -6.03
C GLU A 379 13.80 22.71 -7.10
N LEU A 380 13.95 22.17 -8.31
CA LEU A 380 14.52 22.87 -9.46
C LEU A 380 13.78 24.20 -9.73
N LEU A 381 12.47 24.18 -9.61
CA LEU A 381 11.61 25.34 -9.84
C LEU A 381 11.41 26.21 -8.58
N LYS A 382 12.10 25.91 -7.47
CA LYS A 382 12.00 26.61 -6.18
C LYS A 382 10.55 26.74 -5.66
N LEU A 383 9.71 25.75 -5.94
CA LEU A 383 8.34 25.71 -5.46
C LEU A 383 8.32 25.17 -4.01
N SER A 384 7.80 25.97 -3.10
CA SER A 384 7.70 25.60 -1.68
C SER A 384 6.73 24.46 -1.47
N TYR A 385 7.17 23.36 -0.86
CA TYR A 385 6.33 22.21 -0.54
C TYR A 385 6.53 21.72 0.89
N LYS A 386 5.52 21.08 1.44
CA LYS A 386 5.53 20.37 2.71
C LYS A 386 5.25 18.91 2.45
N ALA A 387 6.27 18.05 2.59
CA ALA A 387 6.17 16.60 2.39
C ALA A 387 6.08 15.89 3.73
N GLU A 388 4.86 15.62 4.19
CA GLU A 388 4.62 15.06 5.52
C GLU A 388 4.86 13.55 5.54
N SER A 389 5.82 13.09 6.36
CA SER A 389 6.21 11.67 6.54
C SER A 389 6.58 10.95 5.23
N ILE A 390 7.12 11.65 4.27
CA ILE A 390 7.51 11.10 2.97
C ILE A 390 8.99 10.76 2.95
N TYR A 391 9.81 11.64 3.49
CA TYR A 391 11.24 11.39 3.67
C TYR A 391 11.52 10.88 5.07
N THR A 392 12.34 9.85 5.14
CA THR A 392 12.97 9.48 6.40
C THR A 392 14.12 10.43 6.70
N LEU A 393 14.50 10.51 7.94
CA LEU A 393 15.65 11.31 8.35
C LEU A 393 16.92 10.82 7.60
N ALA A 394 17.05 9.52 7.40
CA ALA A 394 18.13 8.89 6.64
C ALA A 394 18.19 9.29 5.15
N ASP A 395 17.09 9.79 4.57
CA ASP A 395 17.08 10.22 3.16
C ASP A 395 17.79 11.58 2.95
N ARG A 396 17.99 12.35 4.01
CA ARG A 396 18.67 13.65 3.94
C ARG A 396 20.17 13.48 3.67
N PRO A 397 20.74 14.15 2.66
CA PRO A 397 22.17 14.05 2.35
C PRO A 397 23.07 14.33 3.56
N ALA A 398 22.78 15.38 4.34
CA ALA A 398 23.54 15.70 5.54
C ALA A 398 23.52 14.58 6.58
N ILE A 399 22.38 13.92 6.77
CA ILE A 399 22.24 12.81 7.70
C ILE A 399 22.99 11.56 7.21
N ARG A 400 22.97 11.29 5.90
CA ARG A 400 23.78 10.19 5.32
C ARG A 400 25.27 10.39 5.55
N ASP A 401 25.73 11.61 5.37
CA ASP A 401 27.13 11.96 5.60
C ASP A 401 27.48 11.88 7.08
N LEU A 402 26.59 12.36 7.97
CA LEU A 402 26.72 12.20 9.42
C LEU A 402 26.73 10.73 9.87
N LEU A 403 25.87 9.89 9.29
CA LEU A 403 25.88 8.43 9.53
C LEU A 403 27.21 7.81 9.11
N SER A 404 27.77 8.23 7.98
CA SER A 404 29.06 7.76 7.51
C SER A 404 30.21 8.20 8.45
N LEU A 405 30.16 9.44 8.95
CA LEU A 405 31.11 9.94 9.95
C LEU A 405 30.98 9.16 11.25
N LEU A 406 29.78 8.99 11.78
CA LEU A 406 29.50 8.23 13.01
C LEU A 406 30.04 6.80 12.90
N ARG A 407 29.74 6.11 11.79
CA ARG A 407 30.24 4.73 11.56
C ARG A 407 31.75 4.65 11.50
N ALA A 408 32.40 5.59 10.79
CA ALA A 408 33.85 5.61 10.68
C ALA A 408 34.53 5.79 12.05
N LEU A 409 33.92 6.60 12.95
CA LEU A 409 34.45 6.82 14.30
C LEU A 409 34.21 5.62 15.23
N ILE A 410 33.03 4.98 15.18
CA ILE A 410 32.69 3.83 16.06
C ILE A 410 33.33 2.54 15.54
N PHE A 411 33.38 2.34 14.23
CA PHE A 411 33.94 1.15 13.61
C PHE A 411 35.13 1.49 12.69
N PRO A 412 36.33 1.65 13.20
CA PRO A 412 37.50 2.03 12.42
C PRO A 412 37.82 1.10 11.26
N LEU A 413 37.34 -0.14 11.30
CA LEU A 413 37.50 -1.16 10.27
C LEU A 413 36.41 -1.06 9.14
N ASP A 414 35.36 -0.25 9.32
CA ASP A 414 34.32 -0.08 8.31
C ASP A 414 34.84 0.72 7.10
N ARG A 415 35.38 -0.01 6.15
CA ARG A 415 35.97 0.55 4.93
C ARG A 415 34.99 1.39 4.12
N VAL A 416 33.70 1.00 4.09
CA VAL A 416 32.67 1.72 3.33
C VAL A 416 32.39 3.08 3.96
N ALA A 417 32.29 3.15 5.29
CA ALA A 417 32.09 4.39 6.00
C ALA A 417 33.27 5.37 5.76
N TRP A 418 34.51 4.88 5.83
CA TRP A 418 35.71 5.69 5.54
C TRP A 418 35.79 6.16 4.09
N LEU A 419 35.45 5.31 3.11
CA LEU A 419 35.39 5.73 1.70
C LEU A 419 34.31 6.79 1.48
N SER A 420 33.17 6.67 2.14
CA SER A 420 32.09 7.66 2.10
C SER A 420 32.55 8.98 2.70
N LEU A 421 33.27 8.95 3.83
CA LEU A 421 33.85 10.12 4.50
C LEU A 421 34.85 10.85 3.59
N LEU A 422 35.71 10.12 2.87
CA LEU A 422 36.65 10.68 1.91
C LEU A 422 35.92 11.36 0.70
N ARG A 423 34.76 10.86 0.33
CA ARG A 423 33.93 11.42 -0.74
C ARG A 423 33.00 12.52 -0.29
N ALA A 424 32.71 12.59 1.00
CA ALA A 424 31.78 13.59 1.55
C ALA A 424 32.11 15.01 1.07
N PRO A 425 31.10 15.90 0.94
CA PRO A 425 31.29 17.24 0.41
C PRO A 425 32.36 18.04 1.14
N TRP A 426 32.50 17.87 2.44
CA TRP A 426 33.51 18.55 3.28
C TRP A 426 34.95 18.02 3.10
N THR A 427 35.13 16.79 2.59
CA THR A 427 36.46 16.25 2.25
C THR A 427 36.72 16.34 0.76
N GLY A 428 35.85 15.81 -0.06
CA GLY A 428 35.85 15.99 -1.51
C GLY A 428 37.01 15.36 -2.25
N VAL A 429 37.64 14.33 -1.74
CA VAL A 429 38.78 13.63 -2.37
C VAL A 429 38.35 13.03 -3.72
N SER A 430 39.19 13.17 -4.75
CA SER A 430 38.88 12.61 -6.08
C SER A 430 38.88 11.08 -6.06
N LEU A 431 38.05 10.46 -6.94
CA LEU A 431 38.04 8.99 -7.08
C LEU A 431 39.43 8.44 -7.47
N LYS A 432 40.20 9.19 -8.24
CA LYS A 432 41.58 8.84 -8.64
C LYS A 432 42.51 8.77 -7.42
N ASP A 433 42.40 9.74 -6.53
CA ASP A 433 43.21 9.77 -5.30
C ASP A 433 42.79 8.67 -4.34
N ILE A 434 41.47 8.43 -4.18
CA ILE A 434 40.95 7.33 -3.36
C ILE A 434 41.44 5.98 -3.92
N HIS A 435 41.38 5.77 -5.22
CA HIS A 435 41.88 4.56 -5.86
C HIS A 435 43.39 4.39 -5.59
N SER A 436 44.17 5.45 -5.70
CA SER A 436 45.62 5.42 -5.45
C SER A 436 45.96 5.08 -3.98
N LEU A 437 45.09 5.43 -3.02
CA LEU A 437 45.22 5.06 -1.62
C LEU A 437 44.87 3.60 -1.33
N CYS A 438 43.80 3.09 -1.98
CA CYS A 438 43.08 1.92 -1.51
C CYS A 438 43.26 0.64 -2.36
N ALA A 439 43.61 0.78 -3.68
CA ALA A 439 43.53 -0.32 -4.63
C ALA A 439 44.44 -1.51 -4.29
N ASN A 440 45.62 -1.25 -3.74
CA ASN A 440 46.62 -2.27 -3.47
C ASN A 440 46.66 -2.76 -2.00
N GLN A 441 45.71 -2.28 -1.18
CA GLN A 441 45.71 -2.57 0.27
C GLN A 441 44.26 -2.82 0.76
N PRO A 442 43.58 -3.85 0.27
CA PRO A 442 42.17 -4.08 0.60
C PRO A 442 41.95 -4.45 2.07
N GLU A 443 42.89 -5.12 2.70
CA GLU A 443 42.80 -5.63 4.09
C GLU A 443 43.29 -4.65 5.15
N VAL A 444 43.94 -3.54 4.76
CA VAL A 444 44.47 -2.58 5.71
C VAL A 444 43.40 -1.56 6.08
N PRO A 445 43.20 -1.25 7.38
CA PRO A 445 42.28 -0.18 7.79
C PRO A 445 42.61 1.15 7.13
N LEU A 446 41.59 1.86 6.66
CA LEU A 446 41.82 3.12 5.91
C LEU A 446 42.47 4.20 6.75
N TRP A 447 42.19 4.25 8.05
CA TRP A 447 42.87 5.15 8.97
C TRP A 447 44.37 4.95 9.00
N ASP A 448 44.83 3.68 9.00
CA ASP A 448 46.28 3.34 8.98
C ASP A 448 46.92 3.69 7.63
N ILE A 449 46.17 3.54 6.54
CA ILE A 449 46.62 3.96 5.20
C ILE A 449 46.81 5.47 5.14
N LEU A 450 45.89 6.24 5.70
CA LEU A 450 45.90 7.71 5.71
C LEU A 450 47.06 8.29 6.56
N ASN A 451 47.47 7.59 7.63
CA ASN A 451 48.56 8.06 8.50
C ASN A 451 49.96 7.72 7.97
N LYS A 452 50.07 7.02 6.82
CA LYS A 452 51.41 6.76 6.21
C LYS A 452 51.78 7.80 5.19
N ASP A 453 52.83 8.56 5.45
CA ASP A 453 53.31 9.64 4.56
C ASP A 453 53.57 9.19 3.13
N GLU A 454 54.03 7.93 2.94
CA GLU A 454 54.28 7.36 1.60
C GLU A 454 53.02 7.30 0.74
N ASN A 455 51.87 6.99 1.33
CA ASN A 455 50.59 6.92 0.63
C ASN A 455 50.11 8.32 0.27
N ILE A 456 50.32 9.31 1.17
CA ILE A 456 49.91 10.69 0.91
C ILE A 456 50.78 11.30 -0.20
N LYS A 457 52.07 10.95 -0.30
CA LYS A 457 52.97 11.47 -1.36
C LYS A 457 52.50 11.12 -2.77
N ARG A 458 51.72 10.04 -2.95
CA ARG A 458 51.20 9.56 -4.25
C ARG A 458 49.98 10.36 -4.75
N LEU A 459 49.35 11.14 -3.89
CA LEU A 459 48.13 11.89 -4.20
C LEU A 459 48.38 13.12 -5.02
N SER A 460 47.34 13.61 -5.68
CA SER A 460 47.33 14.92 -6.30
C SER A 460 47.62 16.04 -5.27
N LYS A 461 48.04 17.22 -5.75
CA LYS A 461 48.29 18.40 -4.88
C LYS A 461 47.07 18.70 -4.00
N ASN A 462 45.87 18.65 -4.60
CA ASN A 462 44.61 18.89 -3.90
C ASN A 462 44.26 17.78 -2.92
N GLY A 463 44.42 16.52 -3.33
CA GLY A 463 44.21 15.35 -2.44
C GLY A 463 45.09 15.38 -1.19
N LYS A 464 46.36 15.79 -1.33
CA LYS A 464 47.28 15.99 -0.18
C LYS A 464 46.75 17.00 0.84
N ILE A 465 46.25 18.11 0.39
CA ILE A 465 45.72 19.19 1.25
C ILE A 465 44.47 18.66 1.97
N GLN A 466 43.55 18.03 1.24
CA GLN A 466 42.30 17.50 1.79
C GLN A 466 42.52 16.41 2.84
N ILE A 467 43.40 15.46 2.56
CA ILE A 467 43.73 14.38 3.47
C ILE A 467 44.45 14.90 4.74
N LYS A 468 45.42 15.80 4.58
CA LYS A 468 46.10 16.40 5.76
C LYS A 468 45.11 17.14 6.66
N ARG A 469 44.19 17.93 6.07
CA ARG A 469 43.13 18.60 6.81
C ARG A 469 42.23 17.60 7.51
N LEU A 470 41.80 16.54 6.81
CA LEU A 470 40.97 15.50 7.42
C LEU A 470 41.65 14.85 8.63
N ILE A 471 42.93 14.46 8.49
CA ILE A 471 43.73 13.87 9.57
C ILE A 471 43.85 14.82 10.76
N SER A 472 44.12 16.11 10.52
CA SER A 472 44.24 17.09 11.61
C SER A 472 42.99 17.29 12.45
N ILE A 473 41.78 17.00 11.86
CA ILE A 473 40.52 17.09 12.56
C ILE A 473 40.15 15.75 13.21
N LEU A 474 40.37 14.62 12.52
CA LEU A 474 39.95 13.32 12.99
C LEU A 474 40.90 12.74 14.07
N ALA A 475 42.21 12.99 14.01
CA ALA A 475 43.14 12.42 14.96
C ALA A 475 42.84 12.84 16.43
N PRO A 476 42.60 14.15 16.74
CA PRO A 476 42.20 14.50 18.11
C PRO A 476 40.85 13.89 18.51
N THR A 477 39.91 13.82 17.58
CA THR A 477 38.59 13.24 17.84
C THR A 477 38.68 11.74 18.18
N LEU A 478 39.43 10.97 17.41
CA LEU A 478 39.65 9.53 17.65
C LEU A 478 40.38 9.26 18.99
N ASN A 479 41.33 10.11 19.35
CA ASN A 479 42.03 10.01 20.62
C ASN A 479 41.16 10.34 21.84
N ALA A 480 40.11 11.18 21.63
CA ALA A 480 39.17 11.57 22.67
C ALA A 480 37.96 10.64 22.79
N LEU A 481 37.77 9.68 21.89
CA LEU A 481 36.64 8.76 21.88
C LEU A 481 36.35 8.02 23.19
N PRO A 482 37.34 7.69 24.04
CA PRO A 482 37.08 7.08 25.35
C PRO A 482 36.38 7.99 26.36
N SER A 483 36.16 9.27 26.03
CA SER A 483 35.47 10.22 26.91
C SER A 483 33.96 10.02 26.92
N ASN A 484 33.30 10.39 28.03
CA ASN A 484 31.87 10.20 28.25
C ASN A 484 30.95 11.12 27.39
N ASN A 485 31.50 12.02 26.58
CA ASN A 485 30.70 13.00 25.80
C ASN A 485 30.84 12.81 24.28
N PHE A 486 30.47 11.62 23.82
CA PHE A 486 30.60 11.25 22.41
C PHE A 486 29.75 12.13 21.48
N ARG A 487 28.54 12.53 21.91
CA ARG A 487 27.68 13.44 21.11
C ARG A 487 28.41 14.72 20.77
N GLU A 488 28.98 15.37 21.77
CA GLU A 488 29.68 16.65 21.62
C GLU A 488 30.93 16.50 20.73
N LEU A 489 31.68 15.40 20.90
CA LEU A 489 32.82 15.08 20.04
C LEU A 489 32.43 14.91 18.57
N LEU A 490 31.34 14.20 18.30
CA LEU A 490 30.84 13.99 16.94
C LEU A 490 30.35 15.32 16.33
N GLU A 491 29.60 16.12 17.08
CA GLU A 491 29.09 17.40 16.65
C GLU A 491 30.23 18.39 16.34
N ASN A 492 31.19 18.53 17.24
CA ASN A 492 32.39 19.36 17.05
C ASN A 492 33.22 18.88 15.85
N CYS A 493 33.40 17.59 15.69
CA CYS A 493 34.09 17.02 14.53
C CYS A 493 33.39 17.42 13.22
N TRP A 494 32.08 17.26 13.16
CA TRP A 494 31.28 17.61 11.98
C TRP A 494 31.33 19.10 11.65
N ILE A 495 31.25 19.98 12.66
CA ILE A 495 31.39 21.44 12.48
C ILE A 495 32.76 21.78 11.95
N ARG A 496 33.85 21.23 12.54
CA ARG A 496 35.24 21.46 12.10
C ARG A 496 35.51 20.92 10.69
N LEU A 497 34.86 19.83 10.29
CA LEU A 497 34.90 19.32 8.93
C LEU A 497 34.21 20.29 7.93
N GLY A 498 33.36 21.19 8.40
CA GLY A 498 32.61 22.14 7.58
C GLY A 498 31.26 21.59 7.12
N GLY A 499 30.70 20.67 7.83
CA GLY A 499 29.39 20.06 7.54
C GLY A 499 28.28 21.09 7.34
N PRO A 500 28.09 22.07 8.23
CA PRO A 500 27.07 23.11 8.07
C PRO A 500 27.21 23.92 6.79
N ALA A 501 28.44 24.19 6.36
CA ALA A 501 28.71 24.97 5.16
C ALA A 501 28.37 24.20 3.85
N CYS A 502 28.47 22.88 3.88
CA CYS A 502 28.14 22.00 2.74
C CYS A 502 26.65 21.67 2.62
N HIS A 503 25.88 21.88 3.68
CA HIS A 503 24.48 21.43 3.77
C HIS A 503 23.53 22.58 4.14
N LYS A 504 23.67 23.73 3.51
CA LYS A 504 22.90 24.95 3.79
C LYS A 504 21.38 24.82 3.68
N GLY A 505 20.87 23.81 2.98
CA GLY A 505 19.44 23.57 2.82
C GLY A 505 18.86 22.54 3.79
N THR A 506 19.66 21.97 4.70
CA THR A 506 19.17 20.98 5.65
C THR A 506 18.54 21.69 6.86
N SER A 507 17.41 21.17 7.33
CA SER A 507 16.76 21.69 8.54
C SER A 507 17.67 21.49 9.76
N GLU A 508 17.90 22.54 10.53
CA GLU A 508 18.60 22.46 11.83
C GLU A 508 17.90 21.46 12.76
N THR A 509 16.58 21.39 12.70
CA THR A 509 15.78 20.41 13.46
C THR A 509 16.17 18.97 13.12
N ASP A 510 16.43 18.64 11.85
CA ASP A 510 16.82 17.30 11.42
C ASP A 510 18.21 16.93 11.99
N ILE A 511 19.15 17.87 11.98
CA ILE A 511 20.49 17.72 12.53
C ILE A 511 20.41 17.52 14.05
N TYR A 512 19.64 18.38 14.73
CA TYR A 512 19.42 18.26 16.18
C TYR A 512 18.78 16.93 16.57
N THR A 513 17.78 16.48 15.81
CA THR A 513 17.14 15.18 16.02
C THR A 513 18.14 14.02 15.90
N PHE A 514 19.01 14.07 14.88
CA PHE A 514 20.07 13.08 14.70
C PHE A 514 20.99 13.00 15.91
N PHE A 515 21.52 14.13 16.39
CA PHE A 515 22.42 14.15 17.54
C PHE A 515 21.74 13.72 18.84
N ASN A 516 20.46 14.04 19.05
CA ASN A 516 19.70 13.57 20.19
C ASN A 516 19.50 12.05 20.18
N GLU A 517 19.26 11.46 19.02
CA GLU A 517 19.17 9.99 18.93
C GLU A 517 20.51 9.32 19.17
N VAL A 518 21.62 9.90 18.72
CA VAL A 518 22.97 9.44 19.07
C VAL A 518 23.16 9.44 20.59
N GLU A 519 22.79 10.52 21.27
CA GLU A 519 22.90 10.63 22.73
C GLU A 519 22.07 9.57 23.46
N LYS A 520 20.82 9.36 23.05
CA LYS A 520 19.94 8.33 23.63
C LYS A 520 20.51 6.91 23.47
N CYS A 521 21.13 6.60 22.33
CA CYS A 521 21.77 5.29 22.11
C CYS A 521 22.97 5.09 23.04
N ILE A 522 23.75 6.14 23.29
CA ILE A 522 24.91 6.07 24.16
C ILE A 522 24.50 5.91 25.62
N GLN A 523 23.51 6.67 26.10
CA GLN A 523 22.99 6.60 27.46
C GLN A 523 22.43 5.21 27.80
N LYS A 524 21.98 4.45 26.82
CA LYS A 524 21.51 3.07 26.96
C LYS A 524 22.65 2.02 27.01
N GLY A 525 23.92 2.46 26.95
CA GLY A 525 25.09 1.56 27.05
C GLY A 525 25.32 0.64 25.85
N GLU A 526 24.79 0.98 24.67
CA GLU A 526 24.69 0.10 23.51
C GLU A 526 25.45 0.59 22.25
N PRO A 527 26.81 0.77 22.30
CA PRO A 527 27.57 1.04 21.07
C PRO A 527 27.48 -0.11 20.05
N SER A 528 27.20 -1.34 20.52
CA SER A 528 27.07 -2.54 19.68
C SER A 528 25.79 -2.64 18.88
N ARG A 529 24.81 -1.75 19.09
CA ARG A 529 23.52 -1.73 18.38
C ARG A 529 23.43 -0.66 17.30
N PHE A 530 24.50 -0.43 16.56
CA PHE A 530 24.48 0.52 15.44
C PHE A 530 23.41 0.16 14.38
N GLU A 531 23.14 -1.12 14.18
CA GLU A 531 22.04 -1.57 13.32
C GLU A 531 20.68 -1.08 13.82
N HIS A 532 20.48 -1.14 15.14
CA HIS A 532 19.26 -0.58 15.76
C HIS A 532 19.18 0.93 15.58
N PHE A 533 20.30 1.65 15.77
CA PHE A 533 20.37 3.10 15.53
C PHE A 533 20.03 3.45 14.07
N ASN A 534 20.57 2.72 13.08
CA ASN A 534 20.22 2.91 11.68
C ASN A 534 18.71 2.72 11.44
N GLN A 535 18.12 1.65 12.02
CA GLN A 535 16.68 1.42 11.91
C GLN A 535 15.85 2.56 12.54
N VAL A 536 16.30 3.11 13.68
CA VAL A 536 15.64 4.26 14.29
C VAL A 536 15.68 5.47 13.35
N ILE A 537 16.87 5.80 12.78
CA ILE A 537 17.03 6.95 11.87
C ILE A 537 16.25 6.74 10.55
N GLU A 538 16.18 5.51 10.05
CA GLU A 538 15.37 5.15 8.87
C GLU A 538 13.86 5.27 9.12
N ASN A 539 13.41 5.10 10.36
CA ASN A 539 12.00 5.21 10.75
C ASN A 539 11.59 6.64 11.15
N LEU A 540 12.54 7.50 11.54
CA LEU A 540 12.26 8.90 11.83
C LEU A 540 11.98 9.68 10.55
N HIS A 541 11.00 10.56 10.62
CA HIS A 541 10.65 11.42 9.49
C HIS A 541 11.38 12.75 9.56
N ALA A 542 11.93 13.17 8.43
CA ALA A 542 12.55 14.47 8.26
C ALA A 542 11.53 15.60 8.41
N SER A 543 11.98 16.72 8.99
CA SER A 543 11.17 17.94 9.12
C SER A 543 10.85 18.54 7.75
N PRO A 544 9.69 19.21 7.59
CA PRO A 544 9.37 19.93 6.36
C PRO A 544 10.39 21.04 6.12
N LEU A 545 10.86 21.16 4.87
CA LEU A 545 11.86 22.19 4.50
C LEU A 545 11.31 23.63 4.52
N THR A 546 10.00 23.80 4.65
CA THR A 546 9.36 25.12 4.66
C THR A 546 8.20 25.18 5.65
N THR A 547 8.07 26.33 6.30
CA THR A 547 6.95 26.69 7.19
C THR A 547 5.92 27.58 6.50
N SER A 548 6.09 27.85 5.19
CA SER A 548 5.17 28.69 4.43
C SER A 548 3.73 28.17 4.50
N LYS A 549 2.77 29.03 4.83
CA LYS A 549 1.33 28.69 4.87
C LYS A 549 0.80 28.21 3.54
N ASN A 550 1.40 28.68 2.43
CA ASN A 550 0.98 28.38 1.06
C ASN A 550 1.82 27.26 0.42
N ALA A 551 2.57 26.48 1.22
CA ALA A 551 3.34 25.35 0.70
C ALA A 551 2.43 24.27 0.10
N ILE A 552 2.87 23.67 -1.01
CA ILE A 552 2.19 22.52 -1.64
C ILE A 552 2.25 21.35 -0.67
N GLN A 553 1.09 20.79 -0.32
CA GLN A 553 1.01 19.65 0.57
C GLN A 553 1.27 18.35 -0.23
N ILE A 554 2.27 17.58 0.17
CA ILE A 554 2.58 16.28 -0.46
C ILE A 554 2.40 15.19 0.58
N MET A 555 1.49 14.25 0.30
CA MET A 555 1.20 13.18 1.26
C MET A 555 0.64 11.94 0.57
N THR A 556 0.56 10.84 1.31
CA THR A 556 -0.14 9.65 0.83
C THR A 556 -1.65 9.88 0.85
N MET A 557 -2.39 9.18 -0.04
CA MET A 557 -3.85 9.23 -0.08
C MET A 557 -4.49 8.89 1.28
N HIS A 558 -3.90 7.98 2.05
CA HIS A 558 -4.37 7.61 3.39
C HIS A 558 -4.29 8.79 4.37
N LYS A 559 -3.20 9.55 4.34
CA LYS A 559 -3.01 10.72 5.20
C LYS A 559 -3.94 11.89 4.86
N ALA A 560 -4.44 11.92 3.63
CA ALA A 560 -5.37 12.95 3.20
C ALA A 560 -6.79 12.77 3.76
N LYS A 561 -7.11 11.63 4.40
CA LYS A 561 -8.39 11.43 5.07
C LYS A 561 -8.60 12.50 6.15
N GLY A 562 -9.80 13.07 6.24
CA GLY A 562 -10.10 14.20 7.12
C GLY A 562 -9.69 15.59 6.59
N LEU A 563 -8.72 15.67 5.66
CA LEU A 563 -8.23 16.93 5.08
C LEU A 563 -9.03 17.35 3.85
N GLN A 564 -8.83 18.61 3.42
CA GLN A 564 -9.46 19.16 2.21
C GLN A 564 -8.59 20.28 1.61
N PHE A 565 -8.60 20.38 0.27
CA PHE A 565 -7.75 21.31 -0.48
C PHE A 565 -8.52 21.91 -1.66
N ASP A 566 -8.16 23.12 -2.09
CA ASP A 566 -8.80 23.72 -3.26
C ASP A 566 -8.51 22.89 -4.51
N TYR A 567 -7.26 22.49 -4.69
CA TYR A 567 -6.79 21.70 -5.82
C TYR A 567 -6.11 20.41 -5.34
N VAL A 568 -6.50 19.31 -5.93
CA VAL A 568 -5.92 18.00 -5.64
C VAL A 568 -5.35 17.42 -6.93
N ILE A 569 -4.10 16.96 -6.86
CA ILE A 569 -3.37 16.34 -7.96
C ILE A 569 -3.08 14.89 -7.58
N ILE A 570 -3.54 13.94 -8.39
CA ILE A 570 -3.32 12.51 -8.20
C ILE A 570 -2.45 11.97 -9.33
N PRO A 571 -1.11 11.85 -9.11
CA PRO A 571 -0.20 11.26 -10.08
C PRO A 571 -0.17 9.74 -10.02
N GLY A 572 0.44 9.13 -11.02
CA GLY A 572 0.79 7.71 -11.02
C GLY A 572 -0.39 6.75 -11.08
N LEU A 573 -1.56 7.18 -11.58
CA LEU A 573 -2.76 6.35 -11.68
C LEU A 573 -2.54 5.05 -12.47
N GLY A 574 -1.64 5.06 -13.47
CA GLY A 574 -1.32 3.90 -14.28
C GLY A 574 -0.24 2.98 -13.69
N LYS A 575 0.35 3.32 -12.54
CA LYS A 575 1.40 2.50 -11.91
C LYS A 575 0.77 1.34 -11.13
N LYS A 576 1.37 0.15 -11.28
CA LYS A 576 0.95 -1.06 -10.57
C LYS A 576 1.23 -0.91 -9.07
N SER A 577 0.33 -1.44 -8.24
CA SER A 577 0.60 -1.64 -6.81
C SER A 577 1.69 -2.68 -6.61
N GLN A 578 2.58 -2.45 -5.67
CA GLN A 578 3.48 -3.52 -5.21
C GLN A 578 2.66 -4.54 -4.43
N ASN A 579 2.87 -5.82 -4.72
CA ASN A 579 2.29 -6.90 -3.93
C ASN A 579 3.12 -7.07 -2.65
N ASP A 580 2.45 -7.31 -1.54
CA ASP A 580 3.09 -7.66 -0.28
C ASP A 580 3.86 -8.99 -0.40
N SER A 581 4.90 -9.15 0.42
CA SER A 581 5.61 -10.43 0.54
C SER A 581 4.66 -11.51 1.05
N LYS A 582 4.82 -12.74 0.54
CA LYS A 582 4.03 -13.88 1.01
C LYS A 582 4.26 -14.11 2.50
N ARG A 583 3.18 -14.29 3.25
CA ARG A 583 3.19 -14.61 4.68
C ARG A 583 3.53 -16.11 4.87
N LEU A 584 4.26 -16.48 5.91
CA LEU A 584 4.55 -17.89 6.21
C LEU A 584 3.28 -18.67 6.55
N VAL A 585 2.40 -18.07 7.31
CA VAL A 585 1.06 -18.57 7.59
C VAL A 585 0.09 -17.44 7.25
N PHE A 586 -0.84 -17.73 6.37
CA PHE A 586 -1.95 -16.84 6.09
C PHE A 586 -2.99 -16.99 7.19
N TRP A 587 -3.47 -15.87 7.71
CA TRP A 587 -4.54 -15.87 8.69
C TRP A 587 -5.59 -14.81 8.35
N MET A 588 -6.85 -15.11 8.66
CA MET A 588 -7.98 -14.23 8.40
C MET A 588 -9.09 -14.48 9.42
N PRO A 589 -9.67 -13.43 10.02
CA PRO A 589 -10.87 -13.58 10.85
C PRO A 589 -12.07 -14.06 10.02
N TYR A 590 -12.86 -14.95 10.59
CA TYR A 590 -14.13 -15.41 10.02
C TYR A 590 -15.16 -15.55 11.13
N GLY A 591 -16.03 -14.55 11.27
CA GLY A 591 -16.90 -14.43 12.44
C GLY A 591 -16.08 -14.26 13.72
N GLN A 592 -16.28 -15.13 14.70
CA GLN A 592 -15.49 -15.18 15.95
C GLN A 592 -14.29 -16.13 15.87
N GLU A 593 -14.06 -16.75 14.73
CA GLU A 593 -13.02 -17.76 14.52
C GLU A 593 -11.87 -17.20 13.65
N LEU A 594 -10.77 -17.94 13.64
CA LEU A 594 -9.59 -17.60 12.84
C LEU A 594 -9.31 -18.70 11.82
N LEU A 595 -9.30 -18.36 10.54
CA LEU A 595 -8.84 -19.23 9.47
C LEU A 595 -7.33 -19.12 9.32
N LEU A 596 -6.66 -20.25 9.15
CA LEU A 596 -5.19 -20.34 9.06
C LEU A 596 -4.82 -21.24 7.88
N ALA A 597 -3.88 -20.82 7.03
CA ALA A 597 -3.31 -21.67 5.99
C ALA A 597 -1.81 -21.44 5.88
N PRO A 598 -0.98 -22.49 5.96
CA PRO A 598 0.47 -22.36 5.84
C PRO A 598 0.89 -22.22 4.37
N LEU A 599 1.99 -21.48 4.13
CA LEU A 599 2.62 -21.36 2.84
C LEU A 599 3.25 -22.71 2.43
N GLU A 600 3.18 -23.03 1.15
CA GLU A 600 3.89 -24.17 0.58
C GLU A 600 5.42 -24.01 0.70
N ALA A 601 6.14 -25.10 1.01
CA ALA A 601 7.60 -25.11 0.91
C ALA A 601 8.04 -25.13 -0.55
N LYS A 602 9.26 -24.65 -0.82
CA LYS A 602 9.84 -24.64 -2.17
C LYS A 602 10.01 -26.10 -2.64
N GLY A 603 9.31 -26.46 -3.74
CA GLY A 603 9.33 -27.80 -4.30
C GLY A 603 8.17 -28.70 -3.92
N GLU A 604 7.29 -28.29 -2.98
CA GLU A 604 6.09 -28.99 -2.61
C GLU A 604 4.89 -28.64 -3.49
N THR A 605 3.81 -29.39 -3.34
CA THR A 605 2.53 -29.11 -4.02
C THR A 605 1.93 -27.81 -3.52
N LYS A 606 1.32 -27.04 -4.42
CA LYS A 606 0.68 -25.77 -4.09
C LYS A 606 -0.36 -25.94 -2.98
N SER A 607 -0.27 -25.12 -1.92
CA SER A 607 -1.31 -25.02 -0.90
C SER A 607 -2.54 -24.32 -1.49
N TYR A 608 -3.58 -25.10 -1.77
CA TYR A 608 -4.82 -24.58 -2.33
C TYR A 608 -5.57 -23.71 -1.31
N LEU A 609 -5.50 -24.07 -0.03
CA LEU A 609 -6.14 -23.31 1.05
C LEU A 609 -5.47 -21.96 1.25
N TYR A 610 -4.13 -21.90 1.22
CA TYR A 610 -3.40 -20.64 1.27
C TYR A 610 -3.79 -19.71 0.12
N ASN A 611 -3.80 -20.22 -1.11
CA ASN A 611 -4.15 -19.43 -2.29
C ASN A 611 -5.61 -18.98 -2.27
N PHE A 612 -6.51 -19.79 -1.69
CA PHE A 612 -7.92 -19.44 -1.52
C PHE A 612 -8.10 -18.28 -0.53
N LEU A 613 -7.43 -18.33 0.63
CA LEU A 613 -7.46 -17.21 1.59
C LEU A 613 -6.82 -15.94 0.99
N ALA A 614 -5.70 -16.08 0.30
CA ALA A 614 -5.05 -14.96 -0.38
C ALA A 614 -5.96 -14.31 -1.43
N GLU A 615 -6.77 -15.09 -2.15
CA GLU A 615 -7.76 -14.55 -3.10
C GLU A 615 -8.86 -13.75 -2.41
N ILE A 616 -9.39 -14.25 -1.27
CA ILE A 616 -10.39 -13.52 -0.46
C ILE A 616 -9.79 -12.20 0.05
N ASP A 617 -8.54 -12.22 0.49
CA ASP A 617 -7.82 -11.04 0.97
C ASP A 617 -7.62 -10.01 -0.16
N ASN A 618 -7.20 -10.46 -1.34
CA ASN A 618 -7.08 -9.63 -2.53
C ASN A 618 -8.43 -8.98 -2.93
N GLU A 619 -9.55 -9.68 -2.78
CA GLU A 619 -10.88 -9.11 -3.02
C GLU A 619 -11.17 -7.95 -2.06
N LYS A 620 -10.85 -8.12 -0.78
CA LYS A 620 -10.99 -7.05 0.21
C LYS A 620 -10.09 -5.85 -0.12
N ASP A 621 -8.85 -6.11 -0.57
CA ASP A 621 -7.91 -5.08 -1.02
C ASP A 621 -8.41 -4.33 -2.25
N GLU A 622 -9.01 -5.03 -3.23
CA GLU A 622 -9.67 -4.38 -4.38
C GLU A 622 -10.77 -3.42 -3.93
N GLN A 623 -11.60 -3.82 -2.94
CA GLN A 623 -12.66 -2.95 -2.42
C GLN A 623 -12.08 -1.75 -1.65
N GLU A 624 -11.05 -1.96 -0.84
CA GLU A 624 -10.37 -0.87 -0.13
C GLU A 624 -9.72 0.12 -1.11
N MET A 625 -9.14 -0.37 -2.21
CA MET A 625 -8.57 0.47 -3.27
C MET A 625 -9.61 1.39 -3.92
N LEU A 626 -10.82 0.90 -4.13
CA LEU A 626 -11.93 1.74 -4.64
C LEU A 626 -12.32 2.82 -3.62
N ARG A 627 -12.36 2.49 -2.34
CA ARG A 627 -12.62 3.46 -1.26
C ARG A 627 -11.48 4.47 -1.12
N LEU A 628 -10.23 4.04 -1.28
CA LEU A 628 -9.06 4.94 -1.26
C LEU A 628 -9.13 5.97 -2.41
N LEU A 629 -9.53 5.54 -3.61
CA LEU A 629 -9.81 6.43 -4.73
C LEU A 629 -10.94 7.42 -4.41
N TYR A 630 -12.02 6.94 -3.79
CA TYR A 630 -13.12 7.79 -3.36
C TYR A 630 -12.64 8.86 -2.37
N VAL A 631 -11.90 8.45 -1.33
CA VAL A 631 -11.32 9.38 -0.36
C VAL A 631 -10.46 10.42 -1.05
N ALA A 632 -9.50 10.02 -1.89
CA ALA A 632 -8.60 10.93 -2.58
C ALA A 632 -9.36 11.91 -3.50
N SER A 633 -10.35 11.42 -4.25
CA SER A 633 -11.14 12.24 -5.17
C SER A 633 -12.03 13.26 -4.46
N THR A 634 -12.50 12.93 -3.25
CA THR A 634 -13.39 13.79 -2.45
C THR A 634 -12.64 14.79 -1.57
N ARG A 635 -11.30 14.88 -1.68
CA ARG A 635 -10.52 15.90 -0.93
C ARG A 635 -10.51 17.26 -1.62
N ALA A 636 -10.82 17.31 -2.92
CA ALA A 636 -10.84 18.54 -3.69
C ALA A 636 -12.11 19.38 -3.42
N LYS A 637 -11.92 20.69 -3.26
CA LYS A 637 -13.02 21.67 -3.19
C LYS A 637 -13.37 22.21 -4.57
N LYS A 638 -12.35 22.61 -5.34
CA LYS A 638 -12.47 23.30 -6.62
C LYS A 638 -12.17 22.40 -7.81
N GLN A 639 -10.99 21.77 -7.84
CA GLN A 639 -10.58 20.99 -9.00
C GLN A 639 -9.72 19.77 -8.62
N LEU A 640 -9.94 18.68 -9.35
CA LEU A 640 -9.20 17.43 -9.25
C LEU A 640 -8.46 17.16 -10.56
N HIS A 641 -7.14 16.98 -10.48
CA HIS A 641 -6.27 16.62 -11.61
C HIS A 641 -5.87 15.14 -11.51
N LEU A 642 -6.13 14.36 -12.55
CA LEU A 642 -5.86 12.94 -12.63
C LEU A 642 -4.77 12.68 -13.69
N LEU A 643 -3.59 12.19 -13.25
CA LEU A 643 -2.46 11.94 -14.14
C LEU A 643 -2.11 10.45 -14.19
N GLY A 644 -1.79 9.96 -15.37
CA GLY A 644 -1.39 8.56 -15.50
C GLY A 644 -1.02 8.14 -16.91
N LYS A 645 -0.45 6.94 -17.00
CA LYS A 645 -0.03 6.32 -18.25
C LYS A 645 -0.79 5.01 -18.46
N THR A 646 -1.24 4.76 -19.69
CA THR A 646 -1.70 3.44 -20.15
C THR A 646 -0.53 2.66 -20.77
N LYS A 647 -0.72 1.36 -21.02
CA LYS A 647 0.19 0.57 -21.87
C LYS A 647 0.17 1.08 -23.32
N ALA A 648 1.17 0.70 -24.13
CA ALA A 648 1.19 0.96 -25.56
C ALA A 648 -0.08 0.45 -26.28
N THR A 649 -0.74 -0.60 -25.75
CA THR A 649 -2.04 -1.10 -26.19
C THR A 649 -3.23 -0.18 -25.83
N LYS A 650 -2.97 0.99 -25.22
CA LYS A 650 -3.97 1.95 -24.70
C LYS A 650 -4.94 1.34 -23.67
N ILE A 651 -4.49 0.30 -22.95
CA ILE A 651 -5.21 -0.34 -21.83
C ILE A 651 -4.41 -0.06 -20.53
N PRO A 652 -5.07 0.18 -19.39
CA PRO A 652 -4.38 0.35 -18.11
C PRO A 652 -3.54 -0.87 -17.71
N GLU A 653 -2.53 -0.64 -16.89
CA GLU A 653 -1.81 -1.72 -16.20
C GLU A 653 -2.75 -2.40 -15.19
N SER A 654 -2.68 -3.75 -15.09
CA SER A 654 -3.48 -4.50 -14.12
C SER A 654 -3.10 -4.13 -12.68
N ASN A 655 -4.07 -4.07 -11.78
CA ASN A 655 -3.93 -3.65 -10.38
C ASN A 655 -3.46 -2.19 -10.23
N SER A 656 -3.74 -1.34 -11.21
CA SER A 656 -3.53 0.12 -11.14
C SER A 656 -4.82 0.84 -10.78
N LEU A 657 -4.69 2.03 -10.19
CA LEU A 657 -5.83 2.89 -9.89
C LEU A 657 -6.59 3.30 -11.18
N LEU A 658 -5.87 3.44 -12.29
CA LEU A 658 -6.48 3.76 -13.59
C LEU A 658 -7.34 2.60 -14.10
N GLU A 659 -6.95 1.34 -13.87
CA GLU A 659 -7.78 0.18 -14.22
C GLU A 659 -9.12 0.22 -13.49
N SER A 660 -9.13 0.57 -12.22
CA SER A 660 -10.35 0.72 -11.42
C SER A 660 -11.28 1.83 -11.95
N LEU A 661 -10.70 2.94 -12.42
CA LEU A 661 -11.43 4.04 -13.02
C LEU A 661 -11.82 3.80 -14.49
N TRP A 662 -11.20 2.82 -15.15
CA TRP A 662 -11.33 2.60 -16.60
C TRP A 662 -12.77 2.36 -17.10
N PRO A 663 -13.64 1.64 -16.37
CA PRO A 663 -15.02 1.48 -16.78
C PRO A 663 -15.78 2.80 -16.98
N PHE A 664 -15.32 3.86 -16.31
CA PHE A 664 -15.90 5.21 -16.41
C PHE A 664 -15.10 6.15 -17.32
N LEU A 665 -13.76 6.14 -17.23
CA LEU A 665 -12.90 7.15 -17.87
C LEU A 665 -12.47 6.80 -19.30
N LYS A 666 -12.64 5.57 -19.77
CA LYS A 666 -12.08 5.09 -21.03
C LYS A 666 -12.23 6.04 -22.22
N ASP A 667 -13.44 6.52 -22.46
CA ASP A 667 -13.76 7.32 -23.66
C ASP A 667 -13.14 8.72 -23.55
N ASP A 668 -13.24 9.36 -22.40
CA ASP A 668 -12.67 10.70 -22.16
C ASP A 668 -11.14 10.63 -22.11
N TRP A 669 -10.56 9.61 -21.48
CA TRP A 669 -9.12 9.39 -21.46
C TRP A 669 -8.52 9.20 -22.85
N CYS A 670 -9.18 8.42 -23.71
CA CYS A 670 -8.74 8.20 -25.08
C CYS A 670 -8.84 9.45 -25.96
N LYS A 671 -9.82 10.33 -25.71
CA LYS A 671 -9.94 11.62 -26.40
C LYS A 671 -8.79 12.55 -26.01
N GLU A 672 -8.53 12.70 -24.71
CA GLU A 672 -7.44 13.54 -24.20
C GLU A 672 -6.06 13.03 -24.63
N THR A 673 -5.84 11.70 -24.67
CA THR A 673 -4.59 11.12 -25.19
C THR A 673 -4.34 11.53 -26.65
N LYS A 674 -5.38 11.53 -27.50
CA LYS A 674 -5.24 11.97 -28.90
C LYS A 674 -4.95 13.46 -29.06
N LEU A 675 -5.48 14.30 -28.18
CA LEU A 675 -5.19 15.73 -28.14
C LEU A 675 -3.73 15.99 -27.75
N GLU A 676 -3.26 15.32 -26.72
CA GLU A 676 -1.86 15.39 -26.25
C GLU A 676 -0.87 14.89 -27.31
N GLU A 677 -1.14 13.78 -28.00
CA GLU A 677 -0.33 13.25 -29.10
C GLU A 677 -0.20 14.25 -30.26
N LYS A 678 -1.19 15.10 -30.48
CA LYS A 678 -1.12 16.19 -31.48
C LYS A 678 -0.28 17.37 -31.02
N LEU A 679 -0.36 17.74 -29.74
CA LEU A 679 0.40 18.86 -29.17
C LEU A 679 1.87 18.52 -29.01
N SER A 680 2.22 17.32 -28.57
CA SER A 680 3.61 16.88 -28.34
C SER A 680 4.44 16.76 -29.63
N LYS A 681 3.82 16.59 -30.79
CA LYS A 681 4.51 16.61 -32.10
C LYS A 681 4.96 18.00 -32.53
N GLN A 682 4.55 19.05 -31.83
CA GLN A 682 4.92 20.44 -32.11
C GLN A 682 6.05 20.99 -31.20
N GLU A 683 6.38 20.27 -30.13
CA GLU A 683 7.44 20.65 -29.19
C GLU A 683 8.50 19.54 -29.09
N GLU A 684 9.55 19.61 -29.92
CA GLU A 684 10.80 18.89 -29.69
C GLU A 684 11.57 19.60 -28.57
N VAL A 685 11.52 19.09 -27.36
CA VAL A 685 12.31 19.58 -26.21
C VAL A 685 13.58 18.75 -26.09
N GLU A 686 14.73 19.39 -26.31
CA GLU A 686 16.04 18.79 -26.01
C GLU A 686 16.12 18.36 -24.52
N PRO A 687 16.74 17.21 -24.23
CA PRO A 687 16.93 16.76 -22.85
C PRO A 687 18.01 17.58 -22.17
N SER A 688 17.63 18.45 -21.23
CA SER A 688 18.60 19.09 -20.34
C SER A 688 19.16 18.08 -19.35
N THR A 689 20.44 17.76 -19.49
CA THR A 689 21.24 17.01 -18.50
C THR A 689 21.80 17.97 -17.45
N GLU A 690 20.98 18.64 -16.71
CA GLU A 690 21.47 19.40 -15.55
C GLU A 690 21.60 18.47 -14.35
N MET A 691 22.85 18.10 -14.04
CA MET A 691 23.19 17.46 -12.77
C MET A 691 23.14 18.52 -11.65
N TYR A 692 22.48 18.21 -10.54
CA TYR A 692 22.50 19.04 -9.34
C TYR A 692 23.95 19.27 -8.88
N PRO A 693 24.40 20.51 -8.73
CA PRO A 693 25.75 20.79 -8.25
C PRO A 693 25.84 20.34 -6.77
N ILE A 694 26.80 19.48 -6.48
CA ILE A 694 27.19 19.19 -5.09
C ILE A 694 27.91 20.44 -4.56
N GLU A 695 27.32 21.11 -3.59
CA GLU A 695 27.98 22.21 -2.89
C GLU A 695 29.18 21.65 -2.09
N ARG A 696 30.38 22.10 -2.43
CA ARG A 696 31.60 21.77 -1.71
C ARG A 696 32.00 22.92 -0.83
N ILE A 697 32.85 22.65 0.17
CA ILE A 697 33.44 23.71 0.99
C ILE A 697 34.08 24.76 0.09
N PRO A 698 33.76 26.04 0.29
CA PRO A 698 34.42 27.12 -0.43
C PRO A 698 35.93 27.10 -0.23
N SER A 699 36.72 27.44 -1.26
CA SER A 699 38.15 27.61 -1.11
C SER A 699 38.41 28.72 -0.10
N GLY A 700 39.19 28.42 0.95
CA GLY A 700 39.46 29.37 2.02
C GLY A 700 38.56 29.31 3.25
N TYR A 701 37.64 28.33 3.34
CA TYR A 701 36.84 28.11 4.55
C TYR A 701 37.75 27.87 5.76
N GLN A 702 37.61 28.70 6.77
CA GLN A 702 38.20 28.48 8.10
C GLN A 702 37.09 27.96 9.04
N PRO A 703 37.25 26.80 9.68
CA PRO A 703 36.30 26.33 10.67
C PRO A 703 36.22 27.30 11.85
N PRO A 704 35.07 27.44 12.51
CA PRO A 704 34.99 28.19 13.76
C PRO A 704 35.97 27.59 14.79
N GLU A 705 36.56 28.45 15.60
CA GLU A 705 37.36 28.01 16.74
C GLU A 705 36.46 27.24 17.75
N PRO A 706 36.95 26.21 18.43
CA PRO A 706 36.19 25.38 19.34
C PRO A 706 35.60 26.11 20.54
#